data_14a0ae2a10ea75aaa300536a3418d1a0
#
_entry.id   14a0ae2a10ea75aaa300536a3418d1a0
#
_cell.length_a   1.000
_cell.length_b   1.000
_cell.length_c   1.000
_cell.angle_alpha   90.00
_cell.angle_beta   90.00
_cell.angle_gamma   90.00
#
_symmetry.space_group_name_H-M   'P 1'
#
loop_
_entity.id
_entity.type
_entity.pdbx_description
1 polymer ?
#
loop_
_entity_poly.entity_id
_entity_poly.type
_entity_poly.pdbx_seq_one_letter_code
_entity_poly.pdbx_strand_id
1 'polypeptide(L)'
;MLIAAAGCAFAAALSPLAGAFEGAGADAGSLPGILVIGTSPVPGLNIDADKIPGNVQTVSAADLRRDGTASLINGLNSRLGSVNINDSLADPFQPDILYRGFEASPVLGTPQGLAVYQNGVRVNEAFGDTVNWDLFPDIAVERIDLVSANPLYGLNALGGALSLTMKNGFSSPGTDAEVSGGSFNLRETGAEFGANKGVFGFYAAARALNQDGWRLFAHDSLRQYYLDLSIHELGANFDLSYSRADNHLFGPGAAPIQSIAVNPTIDFTGPQSNFNTLNFVTLDATLALSGTASLQSVLYSRNLRQRVRNGNASNFIACAQISALCQADGLTPLSNAAGGLIPDITQGGTLLIGSDDSEAIASQAWGASLQLAGIHSFFDRGNEFAAGATFDTSQTNFRMATQVGLLNSELIVLPSGLSVDTPEGTPYPATPVIMNANDKYYGLFVTDTLDATAQLSVTASARYNVAKIGLSDLRGSALNGNNRFCHLNPAIGATYKISPNVTGYLGYSTNSRAPTPGEIECSDPLKPCLLPSSLAGDPPNLRQVIAHTAEAGLRGHAQSAATGKRLSWNAGAFTTTSKDDIFGISTSLSAGFFQNIGSTRRRGFESGLNYDGEPWSVYAQYSFIDATFRSALTLRSPSNPFHDLNGDIHVIPGDRLPLIPRNRLKLGADYALLPSWSVGASLVLATASFYRGDESNQNPPLTGHHVFGLRTSWRPAHHLEVFAQVQNLLDERYSTVGIFSDPTGVNAPGIPAGANSNDPRVDHRFQSLGMPRAFFGGVRLSF
;
A
#
# COMPACT_ATOMS: atom_id res chain seq x y z
N MET A 1 27.98 -11.54 14.61
CA MET A 1 28.29 -12.31 15.81
C MET A 1 28.04 -11.57 17.13
N LEU A 2 27.94 -10.25 17.14
CA LEU A 2 27.60 -9.44 18.35
C LEU A 2 26.07 -9.25 18.56
N ILE A 3 25.23 -9.50 17.56
CA ILE A 3 23.77 -9.32 17.62
C ILE A 3 23.05 -10.56 18.20
N ALA A 4 23.64 -11.75 18.06
CA ALA A 4 23.08 -12.97 18.69
C ALA A 4 23.22 -12.99 20.22
N ALA A 5 24.18 -12.24 20.77
CA ALA A 5 24.38 -12.13 22.22
C ALA A 5 23.42 -11.14 22.89
N ALA A 6 22.88 -10.15 22.16
CA ALA A 6 21.95 -9.17 22.70
C ALA A 6 20.52 -9.72 22.89
N GLY A 7 20.10 -10.66 22.03
CA GLY A 7 18.78 -11.30 22.14
C GLY A 7 18.65 -12.20 23.38
N CYS A 8 19.71 -12.96 23.70
CA CYS A 8 19.70 -13.82 24.89
C CYS A 8 19.87 -13.04 26.20
N ALA A 9 20.56 -11.88 26.16
CA ALA A 9 20.72 -11.05 27.36
C ALA A 9 19.44 -10.31 27.76
N PHE A 10 18.58 -9.99 26.77
CA PHE A 10 17.31 -9.33 27.01
C PHE A 10 16.26 -10.27 27.64
N ALA A 11 16.23 -11.55 27.20
CA ALA A 11 15.36 -12.57 27.77
C ALA A 11 15.77 -12.95 29.21
N ALA A 12 17.07 -12.94 29.52
CA ALA A 12 17.57 -13.26 30.85
C ALA A 12 17.40 -12.13 31.89
N ALA A 13 17.33 -10.87 31.44
CA ALA A 13 17.14 -9.70 32.31
C ALA A 13 15.68 -9.46 32.74
N LEU A 14 14.71 -10.01 32.00
CA LEU A 14 13.28 -9.83 32.25
C LEU A 14 12.66 -10.95 33.15
N SER A 15 13.38 -12.06 33.34
CA SER A 15 12.88 -13.17 34.16
C SER A 15 12.54 -12.83 35.63
N PRO A 16 13.18 -11.90 36.34
CA PRO A 16 12.77 -11.54 37.70
C PRO A 16 11.57 -10.59 37.77
N LEU A 17 11.16 -9.94 36.66
CA LEU A 17 9.99 -9.07 36.63
C LEU A 17 8.67 -9.82 36.35
N ALA A 18 8.73 -10.95 35.66
CA ALA A 18 7.55 -11.79 35.36
C ALA A 18 6.94 -12.45 36.63
N GLY A 19 7.74 -12.69 37.64
CA GLY A 19 7.27 -13.30 38.92
C GLY A 19 6.50 -12.36 39.86
N ALA A 20 6.37 -11.07 39.55
CA ALA A 20 5.71 -10.07 40.39
C ALA A 20 4.29 -9.70 39.97
N PHE A 21 3.78 -10.27 38.85
CA PHE A 21 2.50 -9.89 38.23
C PHE A 21 1.45 -11.02 38.19
N GLU A 22 1.56 -12.05 39.04
CA GLU A 22 0.45 -12.98 39.28
C GLU A 22 -0.61 -12.29 40.14
N GLY A 23 -1.66 -11.79 39.53
CA GLY A 23 -2.76 -11.19 40.26
C GLY A 23 -3.99 -10.87 39.40
N ALA A 24 -4.96 -11.79 39.42
CA ALA A 24 -6.35 -11.62 39.07
C ALA A 24 -6.65 -11.40 37.55
N GLY A 25 -6.66 -12.51 36.82
CA GLY A 25 -7.53 -12.65 35.66
C GLY A 25 -8.98 -12.60 36.10
N ALA A 26 -9.62 -11.45 36.02
CA ALA A 26 -11.07 -11.38 36.00
C ALA A 26 -11.50 -11.90 34.63
N ASP A 27 -12.13 -13.07 34.59
CA ASP A 27 -12.95 -13.56 33.50
C ASP A 27 -14.02 -12.51 33.22
N ALA A 28 -13.73 -11.55 32.37
CA ALA A 28 -14.72 -10.72 31.72
C ALA A 28 -15.48 -11.65 30.78
N GLY A 29 -16.59 -12.18 31.24
CA GLY A 29 -17.50 -13.00 30.46
C GLY A 29 -17.75 -12.31 29.14
N SER A 30 -17.20 -12.88 28.08
CA SER A 30 -17.38 -12.36 26.72
C SER A 30 -18.87 -12.38 26.40
N LEU A 31 -19.50 -11.23 26.42
CA LEU A 31 -20.78 -11.02 25.75
C LEU A 31 -20.66 -11.54 24.32
N PRO A 32 -21.72 -12.11 23.70
CA PRO A 32 -21.68 -12.56 22.31
C PRO A 32 -21.15 -11.42 21.45
N GLY A 33 -20.01 -11.66 20.80
CA GLY A 33 -19.17 -10.61 20.24
C GLY A 33 -19.87 -9.81 19.16
N ILE A 34 -20.35 -8.65 19.51
CA ILE A 34 -20.70 -7.60 18.56
C ILE A 34 -19.38 -7.12 17.98
N LEU A 35 -19.18 -7.30 16.66
CA LEU A 35 -18.04 -6.74 15.97
C LEU A 35 -18.25 -5.21 15.90
N VAL A 36 -17.41 -4.49 16.61
CA VAL A 36 -17.47 -3.03 16.69
C VAL A 36 -16.34 -2.45 15.84
N ILE A 37 -16.67 -1.53 14.95
CA ILE A 37 -15.75 -0.97 13.97
C ILE A 37 -15.72 0.54 14.07
N GLY A 38 -14.53 1.13 13.98
CA GLY A 38 -14.37 2.57 13.82
C GLY A 38 -14.92 3.02 12.48
N THR A 39 -15.91 3.90 12.49
CA THR A 39 -16.51 4.48 11.26
C THR A 39 -15.91 5.82 10.91
N SER A 40 -15.07 6.36 11.75
CA SER A 40 -14.27 7.56 11.52
C SER A 40 -12.78 7.25 11.75
N PRO A 41 -11.86 8.06 11.20
CA PRO A 41 -10.44 7.88 11.46
C PRO A 41 -10.07 8.06 12.94
N VAL A 42 -10.82 8.86 13.70
CA VAL A 42 -10.56 9.08 15.12
C VAL A 42 -11.07 7.86 15.91
N PRO A 43 -10.21 7.16 16.66
CA PRO A 43 -10.62 6.01 17.47
C PRO A 43 -11.71 6.38 18.50
N GLY A 44 -12.51 5.39 18.88
CA GLY A 44 -13.50 5.53 19.95
C GLY A 44 -14.96 5.69 19.52
N LEU A 45 -15.26 6.06 18.26
CA LEU A 45 -16.62 5.90 17.71
C LEU A 45 -16.75 4.46 17.20
N ASN A 46 -17.08 3.59 18.10
CA ASN A 46 -17.23 2.16 17.84
C ASN A 46 -18.70 1.87 17.54
N ILE A 47 -19.08 1.77 16.28
CA ILE A 47 -20.44 1.41 15.85
C ILE A 47 -20.50 -0.11 15.59
N ASP A 48 -21.63 -0.70 15.98
CA ASP A 48 -21.96 -2.08 15.61
C ASP A 48 -21.84 -2.24 14.08
N ALA A 49 -21.04 -3.21 13.63
CA ALA A 49 -20.85 -3.48 12.21
C ALA A 49 -22.18 -3.64 11.47
N ASP A 50 -23.23 -4.15 12.16
CA ASP A 50 -24.56 -4.30 11.59
C ASP A 50 -25.28 -2.97 11.29
N LYS A 51 -24.82 -1.85 11.86
CA LYS A 51 -25.35 -0.51 11.57
C LYS A 51 -24.58 0.25 10.49
N ILE A 52 -23.48 -0.31 9.96
CA ILE A 52 -22.68 0.34 8.93
C ILE A 52 -23.28 0.05 7.55
N PRO A 53 -23.71 1.08 6.79
CA PRO A 53 -24.36 0.89 5.49
C PRO A 53 -23.33 0.71 4.34
N GLY A 54 -22.39 -0.20 4.50
CA GLY A 54 -21.32 -0.47 3.55
C GLY A 54 -20.59 -1.79 3.86
N ASN A 55 -19.74 -2.24 2.94
CA ASN A 55 -18.92 -3.42 3.19
C ASN A 55 -17.80 -3.12 4.18
N VAL A 56 -17.66 -3.98 5.15
CA VAL A 56 -16.60 -3.93 6.15
C VAL A 56 -16.01 -5.31 6.31
N GLN A 57 -14.69 -5.39 6.33
CA GLN A 57 -13.94 -6.63 6.52
C GLN A 57 -12.84 -6.40 7.55
N THR A 58 -12.59 -7.40 8.38
CA THR A 58 -11.60 -7.32 9.47
C THR A 58 -10.64 -8.50 9.40
N VAL A 59 -9.36 -8.23 9.64
CA VAL A 59 -8.30 -9.22 9.84
C VAL A 59 -7.70 -9.03 11.23
N SER A 60 -7.69 -10.06 12.04
CA SER A 60 -7.15 -10.03 13.41
C SER A 60 -5.65 -10.36 13.44
N ALA A 61 -4.98 -10.04 14.56
CA ALA A 61 -3.60 -10.49 14.82
C ALA A 61 -3.45 -12.01 14.70
N ALA A 62 -4.44 -12.78 15.14
CA ALA A 62 -4.45 -14.24 15.00
C ALA A 62 -4.49 -14.68 13.54
N ASP A 63 -5.23 -13.98 12.67
CA ASP A 63 -5.25 -14.25 11.23
C ASP A 63 -3.91 -13.93 10.57
N LEU A 64 -3.27 -12.83 10.96
CA LEU A 64 -1.94 -12.44 10.45
C LEU A 64 -0.86 -13.49 10.76
N ARG A 65 -1.00 -14.20 11.89
CA ARG A 65 -0.04 -15.22 12.36
C ARG A 65 -0.35 -16.63 11.88
N ARG A 66 -1.51 -16.89 11.28
CA ARG A 66 -1.90 -18.25 10.84
C ARG A 66 -0.94 -18.88 9.84
N ASP A 67 -0.33 -18.06 9.02
CA ASP A 67 0.61 -18.52 7.99
C ASP A 67 2.07 -18.55 8.51
N GLY A 68 2.28 -18.55 9.84
CA GLY A 68 3.58 -18.58 10.49
C GLY A 68 3.93 -17.24 11.14
N THR A 69 4.93 -16.51 10.65
CA THR A 69 5.25 -15.15 11.10
C THR A 69 4.14 -14.18 10.77
N ALA A 70 3.94 -13.16 11.62
CA ALA A 70 2.99 -12.11 11.33
C ALA A 70 3.39 -11.38 10.03
N SER A 71 2.46 -11.30 9.08
CA SER A 71 2.66 -10.59 7.82
C SER A 71 1.40 -9.83 7.42
N LEU A 72 1.52 -8.51 7.42
CA LEU A 72 0.46 -7.60 6.97
C LEU A 72 0.03 -7.91 5.53
N ILE A 73 1.00 -8.01 4.62
CA ILE A 73 0.75 -8.21 3.19
C ILE A 73 0.07 -9.56 2.93
N ASN A 74 0.55 -10.64 3.54
CA ASN A 74 -0.07 -11.96 3.40
C ASN A 74 -1.50 -11.98 3.98
N GLY A 75 -1.73 -11.32 5.12
CA GLY A 75 -3.05 -11.19 5.71
C GLY A 75 -4.03 -10.45 4.81
N LEU A 76 -3.64 -9.32 4.25
CA LEU A 76 -4.45 -8.57 3.29
C LEU A 76 -4.72 -9.39 2.02
N ASN A 77 -3.70 -10.09 1.50
CA ASN A 77 -3.82 -10.88 0.29
C ASN A 77 -4.69 -12.12 0.45
N SER A 78 -4.65 -12.78 1.60
CA SER A 78 -5.37 -14.05 1.81
C SER A 78 -6.77 -13.87 2.39
N ARG A 79 -6.98 -12.88 3.28
CA ARG A 79 -8.20 -12.77 4.10
C ARG A 79 -9.21 -11.75 3.60
N LEU A 80 -8.80 -10.68 2.91
CA LEU A 80 -9.72 -9.65 2.47
C LEU A 80 -10.23 -9.90 1.06
N GLY A 81 -11.55 -9.91 0.88
CA GLY A 81 -12.20 -9.95 -0.43
C GLY A 81 -11.93 -8.68 -1.23
N SER A 82 -11.89 -8.78 -2.57
CA SER A 82 -11.60 -7.66 -3.50
C SER A 82 -10.26 -6.95 -3.31
N VAL A 83 -9.39 -7.47 -2.44
CA VAL A 83 -8.01 -7.02 -2.34
C VAL A 83 -7.15 -7.81 -3.32
N ASN A 84 -6.40 -7.10 -4.16
CA ASN A 84 -5.38 -7.62 -5.07
C ASN A 84 -4.01 -7.10 -4.68
N ILE A 85 -2.98 -7.90 -4.88
CA ILE A 85 -1.59 -7.50 -4.70
C ILE A 85 -0.93 -7.52 -6.07
N ASN A 86 -0.33 -6.40 -6.46
CA ASN A 86 0.54 -6.29 -7.62
C ASN A 86 1.95 -5.99 -7.13
N ASP A 87 2.91 -6.73 -7.63
CA ASP A 87 4.31 -6.60 -7.19
C ASP A 87 5.11 -5.80 -8.23
N SER A 88 4.86 -4.50 -8.30
CA SER A 88 5.47 -3.60 -9.29
C SER A 88 6.97 -3.45 -9.10
N LEU A 89 7.42 -3.42 -7.85
CA LEU A 89 8.84 -3.31 -7.51
C LEU A 89 9.55 -4.67 -7.44
N ALA A 90 8.81 -5.78 -7.52
CA ALA A 90 9.32 -7.12 -7.26
C ALA A 90 9.96 -7.26 -5.85
N ASP A 91 9.38 -6.56 -4.88
CA ASP A 91 9.77 -6.54 -3.48
C ASP A 91 8.54 -6.89 -2.62
N PRO A 92 8.58 -8.00 -1.84
CA PRO A 92 7.43 -8.49 -1.08
C PRO A 92 7.01 -7.55 0.06
N PHE A 93 7.83 -6.57 0.43
CA PHE A 93 7.53 -5.58 1.48
C PHE A 93 6.99 -4.26 0.94
N GLN A 94 7.04 -4.06 -0.38
CA GLN A 94 6.56 -2.84 -1.06
C GLN A 94 5.65 -3.13 -2.27
N PRO A 95 4.62 -3.97 -2.14
CA PRO A 95 3.69 -4.21 -3.23
C PRO A 95 2.67 -3.08 -3.37
N ASP A 96 2.00 -3.03 -4.51
CA ASP A 96 0.78 -2.27 -4.68
C ASP A 96 -0.41 -3.06 -4.12
N ILE A 97 -1.19 -2.46 -3.24
CA ILE A 97 -2.42 -3.03 -2.70
C ILE A 97 -3.61 -2.37 -3.35
N LEU A 98 -4.43 -3.17 -4.01
CA LEU A 98 -5.63 -2.70 -4.67
C LEU A 98 -6.88 -3.22 -3.96
N TYR A 99 -7.82 -2.34 -3.69
CA TYR A 99 -9.16 -2.69 -3.25
C TYR A 99 -10.20 -2.18 -4.25
N ARG A 100 -11.00 -3.09 -4.80
CA ARG A 100 -11.96 -2.76 -5.87
C ARG A 100 -11.33 -2.04 -7.07
N GLY A 101 -10.02 -2.25 -7.30
CA GLY A 101 -9.24 -1.58 -8.35
C GLY A 101 -8.82 -0.15 -8.03
N PHE A 102 -8.94 0.32 -6.80
CA PHE A 102 -8.28 1.50 -6.27
C PHE A 102 -7.01 1.09 -5.55
N GLU A 103 -5.96 1.87 -5.67
CA GLU A 103 -4.61 1.49 -5.32
C GLU A 103 -4.06 2.26 -4.11
N ALA A 104 -3.22 1.59 -3.31
CA ALA A 104 -2.30 2.16 -2.35
C ALA A 104 -0.92 1.56 -2.63
N SER A 105 -0.04 2.35 -3.19
CA SER A 105 1.26 1.95 -3.72
C SER A 105 2.40 2.72 -3.06
N PRO A 106 3.59 2.11 -2.86
CA PRO A 106 4.80 2.82 -2.47
C PRO A 106 5.42 3.61 -3.64
N VAL A 107 5.01 3.33 -4.88
CA VAL A 107 5.59 3.93 -6.07
C VAL A 107 5.05 5.34 -6.30
N LEU A 108 5.94 6.32 -6.33
CA LEU A 108 5.60 7.70 -6.69
C LEU A 108 5.07 7.72 -8.13
N GLY A 109 3.97 8.46 -8.34
CA GLY A 109 3.34 8.56 -9.65
C GLY A 109 2.28 7.50 -9.97
N THR A 110 2.02 6.58 -9.06
CA THR A 110 0.87 5.67 -9.18
C THR A 110 -0.41 6.37 -8.75
N PRO A 111 -1.54 6.22 -9.49
CA PRO A 111 -2.81 6.86 -9.12
C PRO A 111 -3.37 6.26 -7.83
N GLN A 112 -3.11 6.90 -6.71
CA GLN A 112 -3.56 6.46 -5.38
C GLN A 112 -5.07 6.64 -5.22
N GLY A 113 -5.74 5.76 -4.48
CA GLY A 113 -7.19 5.83 -4.26
C GLY A 113 -7.68 5.16 -2.98
N LEU A 114 -6.74 4.72 -2.12
CA LEU A 114 -7.02 4.17 -0.80
C LEU A 114 -6.35 5.00 0.28
N ALA A 115 -7.08 5.31 1.33
CA ALA A 115 -6.51 5.92 2.53
C ALA A 115 -6.07 4.83 3.51
N VAL A 116 -4.88 4.96 4.08
CA VAL A 116 -4.34 4.03 5.06
C VAL A 116 -4.10 4.75 6.37
N TYR A 117 -4.55 4.16 7.47
CA TYR A 117 -4.47 4.72 8.82
C TYR A 117 -3.73 3.78 9.77
N GLN A 118 -2.98 4.35 10.67
CA GLN A 118 -2.41 3.67 11.85
C GLN A 118 -2.81 4.46 13.10
N ASN A 119 -3.51 3.82 14.02
CA ASN A 119 -4.03 4.46 15.25
C ASN A 119 -4.71 5.81 14.96
N GLY A 120 -5.61 5.85 13.98
CA GLY A 120 -6.37 7.04 13.62
C GLY A 120 -5.63 8.11 12.83
N VAL A 121 -4.34 7.96 12.57
CA VAL A 121 -3.53 8.88 11.76
C VAL A 121 -3.39 8.34 10.34
N ARG A 122 -3.68 9.18 9.35
CA ARG A 122 -3.43 8.87 7.94
C ARG A 122 -1.93 8.82 7.67
N VAL A 123 -1.46 7.71 7.08
CA VAL A 123 -0.04 7.46 6.86
C VAL A 123 0.40 7.54 5.41
N ASN A 124 -0.52 7.81 4.48
CA ASN A 124 -0.15 8.14 3.09
C ASN A 124 0.75 9.38 3.08
N GLU A 125 1.86 9.33 2.35
CA GLU A 125 2.82 10.42 2.25
C GLU A 125 2.26 11.60 1.45
N ALA A 126 2.41 12.81 1.98
CA ALA A 126 1.77 13.98 1.40
C ALA A 126 2.27 14.32 -0.02
N PHE A 127 3.54 14.04 -0.35
CA PHE A 127 4.15 14.39 -1.64
C PHE A 127 3.58 13.59 -2.82
N GLY A 128 3.38 12.29 -2.66
CA GLY A 128 2.89 11.39 -3.71
C GLY A 128 1.65 10.60 -3.33
N ASP A 129 1.11 10.81 -2.14
CA ASP A 129 0.05 10.00 -1.53
C ASP A 129 0.42 8.50 -1.38
N THR A 130 1.70 8.18 -1.47
CA THR A 130 2.26 6.83 -1.44
C THR A 130 2.12 6.17 -0.08
N VAL A 131 2.08 4.84 -0.05
CA VAL A 131 2.04 4.04 1.17
C VAL A 131 3.22 3.08 1.18
N ASN A 132 4.17 3.33 2.06
CA ASN A 132 5.33 2.46 2.26
C ASN A 132 4.97 1.35 3.27
N TRP A 133 4.64 0.17 2.76
CA TRP A 133 4.13 -0.95 3.56
C TRP A 133 5.19 -1.55 4.50
N ASP A 134 6.45 -1.43 4.15
CA ASP A 134 7.60 -1.82 4.97
C ASP A 134 7.73 -1.06 6.29
N LEU A 135 7.02 0.07 6.45
CA LEU A 135 7.11 0.91 7.64
C LEU A 135 6.26 0.42 8.83
N PHE A 136 5.34 -0.51 8.58
CA PHE A 136 4.48 -1.05 9.64
C PHE A 136 5.18 -2.19 10.38
N PRO A 137 5.23 -2.16 11.71
CA PRO A 137 5.69 -3.29 12.52
C PRO A 137 4.61 -4.37 12.60
N ASP A 138 4.58 -5.31 11.68
CA ASP A 138 3.53 -6.34 11.50
C ASP A 138 3.21 -7.07 12.80
N ILE A 139 4.24 -7.36 13.62
CA ILE A 139 4.12 -8.04 14.91
C ILE A 139 3.26 -7.26 15.92
N ALA A 140 3.24 -5.92 15.81
CA ALA A 140 2.49 -5.04 16.70
C ALA A 140 1.08 -4.70 16.20
N VAL A 141 0.65 -5.24 15.06
CA VAL A 141 -0.71 -5.04 14.55
C VAL A 141 -1.69 -5.94 15.31
N GLU A 142 -2.70 -5.33 15.90
CA GLU A 142 -3.80 -6.03 16.58
C GLU A 142 -4.92 -6.39 15.61
N ARG A 143 -5.29 -5.41 14.75
CA ARG A 143 -6.43 -5.55 13.84
C ARG A 143 -6.27 -4.63 12.63
N ILE A 144 -6.79 -5.10 11.51
CA ILE A 144 -6.93 -4.32 10.28
C ILE A 144 -8.41 -4.30 9.91
N ASP A 145 -8.97 -3.12 9.75
CA ASP A 145 -10.32 -2.92 9.25
C ASP A 145 -10.24 -2.32 7.85
N LEU A 146 -10.88 -2.97 6.89
CA LEU A 146 -11.12 -2.45 5.55
C LEU A 146 -12.55 -1.96 5.47
N VAL A 147 -12.72 -0.66 5.30
CA VAL A 147 -14.03 0.00 5.19
C VAL A 147 -14.19 0.51 3.77
N SER A 148 -15.30 0.15 3.12
CA SER A 148 -15.63 0.64 1.78
C SER A 148 -15.85 2.17 1.78
N ALA A 149 -15.96 2.76 0.59
CA ALA A 149 -16.00 4.20 0.33
C ALA A 149 -16.85 5.00 1.36
N ASN A 150 -16.20 5.43 2.45
CA ASN A 150 -16.80 6.24 3.51
C ASN A 150 -16.10 7.61 3.56
N PRO A 151 -16.81 8.73 3.32
CA PRO A 151 -16.21 10.05 3.26
C PRO A 151 -15.60 10.52 4.59
N LEU A 152 -15.99 9.95 5.71
CA LEU A 152 -15.44 10.31 7.02
C LEU A 152 -13.94 10.06 7.12
N TYR A 153 -13.39 9.10 6.35
CA TYR A 153 -11.95 8.86 6.25
C TYR A 153 -11.17 9.94 5.47
N GLY A 154 -11.85 10.96 4.96
CA GLY A 154 -11.21 12.17 4.44
C GLY A 154 -10.72 12.08 3.01
N LEU A 155 -9.60 12.77 2.74
CA LEU A 155 -9.05 12.88 1.40
C LEU A 155 -8.53 11.52 0.89
N ASN A 156 -8.72 11.33 -0.43
CA ASN A 156 -8.13 10.23 -1.21
C ASN A 156 -8.65 8.82 -0.85
N ALA A 157 -9.72 8.72 -0.07
CA ALA A 157 -10.40 7.47 0.23
C ALA A 157 -11.46 7.13 -0.86
N LEU A 158 -11.07 7.13 -2.15
CA LEU A 158 -11.99 6.93 -3.28
C LEU A 158 -12.63 5.53 -3.25
N GLY A 159 -11.80 4.49 -3.05
CA GLY A 159 -12.23 3.09 -2.96
C GLY A 159 -12.60 2.67 -1.55
N GLY A 160 -11.96 3.26 -0.55
CA GLY A 160 -12.11 2.91 0.85
C GLY A 160 -10.90 3.28 1.70
N ALA A 161 -10.90 2.78 2.92
CA ALA A 161 -9.83 2.97 3.87
C ALA A 161 -9.40 1.66 4.52
N LEU A 162 -8.10 1.50 4.75
CA LEU A 162 -7.49 0.49 5.60
C LEU A 162 -7.10 1.14 6.91
N SER A 163 -7.64 0.66 8.03
CA SER A 163 -7.35 1.17 9.37
C SER A 163 -6.64 0.10 10.19
N LEU A 164 -5.39 0.36 10.55
CA LEU A 164 -4.59 -0.50 11.39
C LEU A 164 -4.70 -0.02 12.84
N THR A 165 -5.19 -0.90 13.72
CA THR A 165 -5.15 -0.72 15.16
C THR A 165 -3.92 -1.46 15.68
N MET A 166 -3.08 -0.77 16.44
CA MET A 166 -1.87 -1.37 17.02
C MET A 166 -2.15 -1.90 18.42
N LYS A 167 -1.37 -2.88 18.84
CA LYS A 167 -1.43 -3.47 20.18
C LYS A 167 -1.01 -2.49 21.27
N ASN A 168 -1.58 -2.65 22.44
CA ASN A 168 -1.20 -1.94 23.67
C ASN A 168 -1.11 -2.89 24.86
N GLY A 169 -0.72 -2.38 26.04
CA GLY A 169 -0.53 -3.19 27.23
C GLY A 169 -1.79 -3.85 27.77
N PHE A 170 -2.96 -3.35 27.42
CA PHE A 170 -4.26 -3.92 27.84
C PHE A 170 -4.77 -4.95 26.83
N SER A 171 -4.59 -4.71 25.54
CA SER A 171 -5.08 -5.61 24.49
C SER A 171 -4.21 -6.85 24.29
N SER A 172 -2.92 -6.77 24.61
CA SER A 172 -1.96 -7.84 24.33
C SER A 172 -0.98 -8.05 25.50
N PRO A 173 -1.47 -8.46 26.68
CA PRO A 173 -0.61 -8.80 27.80
C PRO A 173 0.10 -10.13 27.53
N GLY A 174 1.37 -10.24 27.97
CA GLY A 174 2.21 -11.44 27.79
C GLY A 174 3.51 -11.13 27.09
N THR A 175 4.27 -12.18 26.79
CA THR A 175 5.57 -12.09 26.09
C THR A 175 5.62 -13.12 25.01
N ASP A 176 5.85 -12.69 23.77
CA ASP A 176 6.13 -13.57 22.65
C ASP A 176 7.55 -13.31 22.10
N ALA A 177 8.28 -14.37 21.79
CA ALA A 177 9.53 -14.31 21.08
C ALA A 177 9.53 -15.32 19.94
N GLU A 178 9.98 -14.89 18.75
CA GLU A 178 9.92 -15.68 17.53
C GLU A 178 11.25 -15.64 16.78
N VAL A 179 11.66 -16.78 16.25
CA VAL A 179 12.76 -16.90 15.29
C VAL A 179 12.28 -17.74 14.13
N SER A 180 12.44 -17.23 12.92
CA SER A 180 12.09 -17.95 11.70
C SER A 180 13.16 -17.80 10.62
N GLY A 181 13.08 -18.67 9.62
CA GLY A 181 13.98 -18.65 8.49
C GLY A 181 13.48 -19.55 7.36
N GLY A 182 14.16 -19.53 6.23
CA GLY A 182 13.72 -20.34 5.09
C GLY A 182 14.46 -20.03 3.80
N SER A 183 13.75 -20.26 2.70
CA SER A 183 14.23 -20.00 1.35
C SER A 183 14.77 -18.57 1.20
N PHE A 184 15.68 -18.39 0.27
CA PHE A 184 16.29 -17.08 -0.06
C PHE A 184 17.06 -16.47 1.12
N ASN A 185 17.64 -17.33 1.96
CA ASN A 185 18.41 -16.95 3.15
C ASN A 185 17.60 -16.05 4.12
N LEU A 186 16.26 -16.19 4.12
CA LEU A 186 15.40 -15.46 5.06
C LEU A 186 15.80 -15.79 6.50
N ARG A 187 16.00 -14.77 7.30
CA ARG A 187 16.20 -14.82 8.74
C ARG A 187 15.40 -13.70 9.38
N GLU A 188 14.52 -14.09 10.25
CA GLU A 188 13.65 -13.15 10.96
C GLU A 188 13.66 -13.45 12.45
N THR A 189 13.67 -12.39 13.24
CA THR A 189 13.52 -12.44 14.69
C THR A 189 12.52 -11.39 15.12
N GLY A 190 11.62 -11.77 16.01
CA GLY A 190 10.62 -10.88 16.59
C GLY A 190 10.50 -11.10 18.08
N ALA A 191 10.21 -10.05 18.82
CA ALA A 191 9.85 -10.13 20.23
C ALA A 191 8.83 -9.06 20.57
N GLU A 192 7.87 -9.41 21.43
CA GLU A 192 6.90 -8.47 21.96
C GLU A 192 6.65 -8.74 23.44
N PHE A 193 6.34 -7.69 24.17
CA PHE A 193 6.02 -7.71 25.58
C PHE A 193 4.89 -6.75 25.87
N GLY A 194 3.84 -7.22 26.51
CA GLY A 194 2.73 -6.42 26.98
C GLY A 194 2.43 -6.68 28.46
N ALA A 195 2.14 -5.63 29.20
CA ALA A 195 1.76 -5.74 30.59
C ALA A 195 0.83 -4.58 30.98
N ASN A 196 -0.07 -4.85 31.95
CA ASN A 196 -0.86 -3.79 32.56
C ASN A 196 -0.94 -3.99 34.08
N LYS A 197 -1.08 -2.88 34.80
CA LYS A 197 -1.30 -2.88 36.24
C LYS A 197 -2.18 -1.69 36.63
N GLY A 198 -3.41 -2.02 37.07
CA GLY A 198 -4.41 -1.01 37.36
C GLY A 198 -4.74 -0.19 36.12
N VAL A 199 -4.51 1.10 36.17
CA VAL A 199 -4.80 2.02 35.05
C VAL A 199 -3.64 2.14 34.04
N PHE A 200 -2.47 1.58 34.31
CA PHE A 200 -1.28 1.71 33.46
C PHE A 200 -1.10 0.47 32.59
N GLY A 201 -0.84 0.69 31.30
CA GLY A 201 -0.46 -0.31 30.33
C GLY A 201 0.89 0.03 29.68
N PHE A 202 1.63 -1.00 29.32
CA PHE A 202 2.87 -0.89 28.56
C PHE A 202 2.93 -2.01 27.53
N TYR A 203 3.32 -1.65 26.31
CA TYR A 203 3.58 -2.63 25.25
C TYR A 203 4.85 -2.24 24.49
N ALA A 204 5.66 -3.20 24.12
CA ALA A 204 6.83 -3.02 23.29
C ALA A 204 6.99 -4.18 22.31
N ALA A 205 7.34 -3.89 21.08
CA ALA A 205 7.65 -4.88 20.05
C ALA A 205 8.87 -4.48 19.23
N ALA A 206 9.66 -5.47 18.82
CA ALA A 206 10.80 -5.30 17.94
C ALA A 206 10.84 -6.44 16.91
N ARG A 207 11.13 -6.11 15.65
CA ARG A 207 11.29 -7.06 14.55
C ARG A 207 12.55 -6.74 13.76
N ALA A 208 13.32 -7.78 13.40
CA ALA A 208 14.43 -7.66 12.48
C ALA A 208 14.35 -8.79 11.46
N LEU A 209 14.44 -8.44 10.18
CA LEU A 209 14.40 -9.38 9.06
C LEU A 209 15.55 -9.08 8.11
N ASN A 210 16.19 -10.13 7.58
CA ASN A 210 17.13 -10.05 6.46
C ASN A 210 16.84 -11.20 5.51
N GLN A 211 16.89 -10.91 4.19
CA GLN A 211 16.82 -11.92 3.14
C GLN A 211 17.64 -11.51 1.93
N ASP A 212 18.04 -12.50 1.12
CA ASP A 212 18.73 -12.23 -0.16
C ASP A 212 17.74 -12.04 -1.31
N GLY A 213 16.45 -12.39 -1.09
CA GLY A 213 15.44 -12.44 -2.13
C GLY A 213 15.68 -13.59 -3.12
N TRP A 214 14.71 -13.83 -4.01
CA TRP A 214 14.81 -14.90 -5.00
C TRP A 214 15.32 -14.44 -6.37
N ARG A 215 15.32 -13.11 -6.61
CA ARG A 215 15.88 -12.50 -7.82
C ARG A 215 17.27 -11.95 -7.55
N LEU A 216 18.01 -11.70 -8.61
CA LEU A 216 19.31 -11.02 -8.51
C LEU A 216 19.10 -9.61 -7.93
N PHE A 217 19.99 -9.21 -7.03
CA PHE A 217 20.01 -7.89 -6.38
C PHE A 217 18.73 -7.53 -5.60
N ALA A 218 18.01 -8.53 -5.07
CA ALA A 218 16.77 -8.36 -4.30
C ALA A 218 16.97 -8.51 -2.77
N HIS A 219 18.09 -8.02 -2.23
CA HIS A 219 18.40 -8.12 -0.81
C HIS A 219 17.60 -7.12 0.04
N ASP A 220 16.96 -7.61 1.12
CA ASP A 220 16.20 -6.78 2.03
C ASP A 220 16.69 -6.89 3.47
N SER A 221 16.64 -5.77 4.19
CA SER A 221 16.92 -5.68 5.62
C SER A 221 15.93 -4.73 6.29
N LEU A 222 15.10 -5.26 7.18
CA LEU A 222 14.11 -4.50 7.91
C LEU A 222 14.41 -4.50 9.41
N ARG A 223 14.25 -3.34 10.05
CA ARG A 223 14.29 -3.17 11.51
C ARG A 223 13.14 -2.28 11.92
N GLN A 224 12.22 -2.84 12.68
CA GLN A 224 10.99 -2.18 13.07
C GLN A 224 10.81 -2.27 14.58
N TYR A 225 10.35 -1.18 15.19
CA TYR A 225 10.11 -1.08 16.63
C TYR A 225 8.78 -0.37 16.87
N TYR A 226 8.07 -0.82 17.88
CA TYR A 226 6.85 -0.20 18.36
C TYR A 226 6.81 -0.17 19.88
N LEU A 227 6.39 0.95 20.44
CA LEU A 227 6.18 1.16 21.86
C LEU A 227 4.81 1.79 22.08
N ASP A 228 4.14 1.41 23.17
CA ASP A 228 2.90 2.03 23.64
C ASP A 228 2.91 2.17 25.16
N LEU A 229 2.48 3.34 25.61
CA LEU A 229 2.24 3.68 27.00
C LEU A 229 0.79 4.10 27.14
N SER A 230 0.03 3.30 27.86
CA SER A 230 -1.42 3.49 28.02
C SER A 230 -1.77 3.87 29.45
N ILE A 231 -2.73 4.79 29.59
CA ILE A 231 -3.41 5.10 30.87
C ILE A 231 -4.90 4.98 30.59
N HIS A 232 -5.53 3.95 31.14
CA HIS A 232 -6.96 3.72 31.03
C HIS A 232 -7.61 3.82 32.40
N GLU A 233 -8.31 4.91 32.63
CA GLU A 233 -9.03 5.22 33.88
C GLU A 233 -10.51 5.42 33.61
N LEU A 234 -11.35 5.29 34.62
CA LEU A 234 -12.78 5.51 34.48
C LEU A 234 -13.04 6.95 33.97
N GLY A 235 -13.45 7.05 32.71
CA GLY A 235 -13.75 8.30 32.05
C GLY A 235 -12.59 8.95 31.26
N ALA A 236 -11.37 8.40 31.29
CA ALA A 236 -10.27 8.95 30.51
C ALA A 236 -9.27 7.87 30.06
N ASN A 237 -9.05 7.75 28.76
CA ASN A 237 -8.03 6.88 28.18
C ASN A 237 -7.02 7.70 27.40
N PHE A 238 -5.75 7.38 27.58
CA PHE A 238 -4.64 7.99 26.85
C PHE A 238 -3.68 6.89 26.40
N ASP A 239 -3.38 6.87 25.11
CA ASP A 239 -2.43 5.94 24.50
C ASP A 239 -1.35 6.75 23.77
N LEU A 240 -0.11 6.72 24.26
CA LEU A 240 1.05 7.35 23.63
C LEU A 240 1.87 6.27 22.96
N SER A 241 1.91 6.29 21.63
CA SER A 241 2.66 5.32 20.86
C SER A 241 3.83 5.91 20.08
N TYR A 242 4.85 5.09 19.85
CA TYR A 242 6.00 5.41 19.02
C TYR A 242 6.34 4.25 18.10
N SER A 243 6.39 4.53 16.79
CA SER A 243 6.85 3.59 15.76
C SER A 243 8.16 4.09 15.17
N ARG A 244 9.11 3.16 14.98
CA ARG A 244 10.36 3.40 14.25
C ARG A 244 10.60 2.29 13.26
N ALA A 245 11.00 2.66 12.04
CA ALA A 245 11.51 1.76 11.02
C ALA A 245 12.85 2.27 10.48
N ASP A 246 13.74 1.33 10.11
CA ASP A 246 15.00 1.58 9.43
C ASP A 246 15.22 0.41 8.46
N ASN A 247 14.80 0.61 7.22
CA ASN A 247 14.65 -0.46 6.23
C ASN A 247 15.47 -0.16 4.98
N HIS A 248 16.10 -1.21 4.45
CA HIS A 248 16.84 -1.19 3.20
C HIS A 248 16.25 -2.26 2.30
N LEU A 249 15.71 -1.84 1.17
CA LEU A 249 14.94 -2.66 0.26
C LEU A 249 15.53 -2.56 -1.16
N PHE A 250 15.50 -3.68 -1.88
CA PHE A 250 16.00 -3.76 -3.23
C PHE A 250 14.99 -4.51 -4.11
N GLY A 251 14.29 -3.76 -4.95
CA GLY A 251 13.24 -4.29 -5.82
C GLY A 251 13.66 -4.28 -7.28
N PRO A 252 13.99 -5.43 -7.89
CA PRO A 252 14.47 -5.51 -9.27
C PRO A 252 13.42 -5.17 -10.33
N GLY A 253 12.18 -4.89 -9.95
CA GLY A 253 11.11 -4.47 -10.85
C GLY A 253 10.70 -5.50 -11.91
N ALA A 254 9.98 -5.05 -12.95
CA ALA A 254 9.61 -5.88 -14.08
C ALA A 254 10.77 -6.05 -15.05
N ALA A 255 10.85 -7.21 -15.72
CA ALA A 255 11.86 -7.52 -16.73
C ALA A 255 11.24 -7.98 -18.05
N PRO A 256 11.94 -7.85 -19.21
CA PRO A 256 11.47 -8.31 -20.50
C PRO A 256 11.15 -9.81 -20.49
N ILE A 257 10.04 -10.23 -21.07
CA ILE A 257 9.66 -11.65 -21.07
C ILE A 257 10.67 -12.55 -21.80
N GLN A 258 11.38 -12.01 -22.81
CA GLN A 258 12.44 -12.72 -23.51
C GLN A 258 13.66 -12.95 -22.59
N SER A 259 14.00 -11.97 -21.76
CA SER A 259 15.08 -12.11 -20.77
C SER A 259 14.69 -13.06 -19.62
N ILE A 260 13.44 -12.96 -19.14
CA ILE A 260 12.87 -13.90 -18.15
C ILE A 260 12.90 -15.35 -18.65
N ALA A 261 12.68 -15.59 -19.94
CA ALA A 261 12.75 -16.92 -20.53
C ALA A 261 14.16 -17.53 -20.47
N VAL A 262 15.18 -16.69 -20.53
CA VAL A 262 16.60 -17.10 -20.40
C VAL A 262 17.00 -17.22 -18.93
N ASN A 263 16.67 -16.22 -18.14
CA ASN A 263 16.97 -16.16 -16.71
C ASN A 263 15.81 -15.54 -15.92
N PRO A 264 15.01 -16.33 -15.21
CA PRO A 264 13.87 -15.82 -14.45
C PRO A 264 14.25 -14.96 -13.24
N THR A 265 15.51 -14.99 -12.80
CA THR A 265 16.00 -14.18 -11.68
C THR A 265 16.55 -12.81 -12.10
N ILE A 266 16.52 -12.47 -13.39
CA ILE A 266 17.16 -11.27 -13.94
C ILE A 266 16.60 -9.99 -13.33
N ASP A 267 17.50 -9.04 -13.03
CA ASP A 267 17.20 -7.62 -12.81
C ASP A 267 17.33 -6.85 -14.14
N PHE A 268 16.40 -5.91 -14.42
CA PHE A 268 16.41 -5.12 -15.66
C PHE A 268 15.83 -3.71 -15.38
N THR A 269 16.63 -2.72 -15.09
CA THR A 269 18.08 -2.61 -14.91
C THR A 269 18.36 -2.19 -13.47
N GLY A 270 19.59 -2.31 -12.97
CA GLY A 270 19.92 -1.97 -11.60
C GLY A 270 21.05 -0.92 -11.45
N PRO A 271 21.34 -0.52 -10.21
CA PRO A 271 20.71 -0.97 -8.97
C PRO A 271 19.34 -0.31 -8.76
N GLN A 272 18.42 -1.01 -8.09
CA GLN A 272 17.16 -0.43 -7.62
C GLN A 272 17.09 -0.63 -6.12
N SER A 273 17.14 0.46 -5.36
CA SER A 273 17.12 0.42 -3.90
C SER A 273 16.28 1.50 -3.30
N ASN A 274 15.66 1.19 -2.15
CA ASN A 274 14.84 2.10 -1.37
C ASN A 274 15.23 2.00 0.11
N PHE A 275 15.69 3.10 0.71
CA PHE A 275 16.09 3.20 2.10
C PHE A 275 15.09 4.08 2.83
N ASN A 276 14.32 3.50 3.74
CA ASN A 276 13.27 4.16 4.50
C ASN A 276 13.63 4.27 5.97
N THR A 277 13.58 5.47 6.53
CA THR A 277 13.71 5.70 7.96
C THR A 277 12.51 6.49 8.47
N LEU A 278 11.76 5.90 9.41
CA LEU A 278 10.57 6.49 10.02
C LEU A 278 10.79 6.76 11.52
N ASN A 279 10.29 7.91 11.99
CA ASN A 279 9.96 8.15 13.40
C ASN A 279 8.55 8.70 13.44
N PHE A 280 7.66 8.04 14.19
CA PHE A 280 6.25 8.36 14.25
C PHE A 280 5.75 8.25 15.68
N VAL A 281 5.24 9.34 16.21
CA VAL A 281 4.65 9.47 17.55
C VAL A 281 3.18 9.78 17.39
N THR A 282 2.32 9.09 18.14
CA THR A 282 0.89 9.41 18.26
C THR A 282 0.49 9.51 19.73
N LEU A 283 -0.41 10.42 20.01
CA LEU A 283 -1.13 10.50 21.27
C LEU A 283 -2.62 10.43 20.95
N ASP A 284 -3.24 9.35 21.37
CA ASP A 284 -4.69 9.14 21.35
C ASP A 284 -5.26 9.44 22.73
N ALA A 285 -6.35 10.19 22.78
CA ALA A 285 -7.03 10.51 24.02
C ALA A 285 -8.54 10.44 23.88
N THR A 286 -9.19 9.71 24.75
CA THR A 286 -10.65 9.65 24.87
C THR A 286 -11.07 10.09 26.26
N LEU A 287 -11.93 11.11 26.35
CA LEU A 287 -12.44 11.68 27.58
C LEU A 287 -13.97 11.51 27.61
N ALA A 288 -14.50 10.79 28.59
CA ALA A 288 -15.94 10.74 28.84
C ALA A 288 -16.41 12.08 29.39
N LEU A 289 -17.27 12.78 28.67
CA LEU A 289 -17.89 14.04 29.12
C LEU A 289 -19.14 13.76 29.95
N SER A 290 -19.80 12.65 29.67
CA SER A 290 -20.96 12.11 30.40
C SER A 290 -21.06 10.60 30.18
N GLY A 291 -22.05 9.95 30.78
CA GLY A 291 -22.35 8.53 30.52
C GLY A 291 -22.71 8.20 29.07
N THR A 292 -22.98 9.22 28.23
CA THR A 292 -23.44 9.07 26.84
C THR A 292 -22.64 9.88 25.82
N ALA A 293 -21.66 10.65 26.25
CA ALA A 293 -20.87 11.51 25.35
C ALA A 293 -19.38 11.45 25.69
N SER A 294 -18.54 11.42 24.68
CA SER A 294 -17.08 11.43 24.80
C SER A 294 -16.46 12.44 23.83
N LEU A 295 -15.34 12.99 24.25
CA LEU A 295 -14.44 13.78 23.42
C LEU A 295 -13.21 12.92 23.09
N GLN A 296 -12.91 12.80 21.83
CA GLN A 296 -11.82 11.97 21.32
C GLN A 296 -10.86 12.83 20.53
N SER A 297 -9.57 12.61 20.68
CA SER A 297 -8.56 13.36 19.96
C SER A 297 -7.38 12.49 19.60
N VAL A 298 -6.75 12.80 18.47
CA VAL A 298 -5.49 12.22 18.03
C VAL A 298 -4.54 13.35 17.70
N LEU A 299 -3.34 13.31 18.27
CA LEU A 299 -2.23 14.21 17.93
C LEU A 299 -1.08 13.36 17.39
N TYR A 300 -0.38 13.84 16.38
CA TYR A 300 0.76 13.10 15.86
C TYR A 300 1.90 13.98 15.35
N SER A 301 3.09 13.38 15.32
CA SER A 301 4.26 13.87 14.60
C SER A 301 4.93 12.72 13.87
N ARG A 302 5.17 12.88 12.57
CA ARG A 302 5.73 11.86 11.70
C ARG A 302 6.88 12.43 10.88
N ASN A 303 8.04 11.77 10.94
CA ASN A 303 9.21 12.12 10.15
C ASN A 303 9.61 10.93 9.31
N LEU A 304 9.54 11.07 7.99
CA LEU A 304 10.01 10.08 7.03
C LEU A 304 11.22 10.63 6.27
N ARG A 305 12.22 9.77 6.11
CA ARG A 305 13.31 9.96 5.16
C ARG A 305 13.38 8.76 4.25
N GLN A 306 13.24 9.01 2.97
CA GLN A 306 13.34 8.01 1.92
C GLN A 306 14.47 8.40 0.98
N ARG A 307 15.26 7.41 0.55
CA ARG A 307 16.28 7.55 -0.49
C ARG A 307 16.08 6.42 -1.47
N VAL A 308 15.83 6.79 -2.71
CA VAL A 308 15.68 5.85 -3.81
C VAL A 308 16.88 6.00 -4.72
N ARG A 309 17.38 4.88 -5.22
CA ARG A 309 18.35 4.83 -6.28
C ARG A 309 17.84 3.91 -7.36
N ASN A 310 17.84 4.40 -8.60
CA ASN A 310 17.28 3.69 -9.73
C ASN A 310 18.24 3.75 -10.92
N GLY A 311 18.85 2.60 -11.25
CA GLY A 311 19.69 2.46 -12.41
C GLY A 311 18.87 2.07 -13.64
N ASN A 312 18.91 2.90 -14.69
CA ASN A 312 18.14 2.70 -15.90
C ASN A 312 19.03 2.61 -17.14
N ALA A 313 18.54 1.93 -18.17
CA ALA A 313 19.04 2.15 -19.52
C ALA A 313 18.85 3.64 -19.89
N SER A 314 19.78 4.22 -20.61
CA SER A 314 19.72 5.62 -21.00
C SER A 314 19.63 5.77 -22.51
N ASN A 315 18.90 6.81 -22.95
CA ASN A 315 18.88 7.25 -24.34
C ASN A 315 20.02 8.22 -24.68
N PHE A 316 20.97 8.45 -23.76
CA PHE A 316 22.14 9.27 -24.04
C PHE A 316 23.11 8.52 -24.96
N ILE A 317 23.65 9.24 -25.93
CA ILE A 317 24.56 8.67 -26.93
C ILE A 317 25.81 9.55 -27.11
N ALA A 318 26.84 9.04 -27.73
CA ALA A 318 27.98 9.85 -28.14
C ALA A 318 27.54 10.89 -29.15
N CYS A 319 27.98 12.14 -28.99
CA CYS A 319 27.68 13.20 -29.96
C CYS A 319 28.34 12.93 -31.32
N ALA A 320 27.65 13.24 -32.41
CA ALA A 320 28.14 13.00 -33.73
C ALA A 320 29.36 13.84 -34.14
N GLN A 321 29.56 15.02 -33.52
CA GLN A 321 30.56 16.00 -33.97
C GLN A 321 31.61 16.39 -32.93
N ILE A 322 31.38 16.03 -31.65
CA ILE A 322 32.26 16.40 -30.54
C ILE A 322 32.43 15.21 -29.58
N SER A 323 33.55 15.16 -28.84
CA SER A 323 33.83 14.10 -27.87
C SER A 323 33.09 14.35 -26.55
N ALA A 324 31.74 14.32 -26.61
CA ALA A 324 30.84 14.53 -25.49
C ALA A 324 29.65 13.55 -25.58
N LEU A 325 28.86 13.44 -24.51
CA LEU A 325 27.58 12.78 -24.54
C LEU A 325 26.48 13.77 -24.96
N CYS A 326 25.58 13.29 -25.78
CA CYS A 326 24.40 13.99 -26.27
C CYS A 326 23.12 13.31 -25.80
N GLN A 327 22.02 14.04 -25.91
CA GLN A 327 20.67 13.48 -25.87
C GLN A 327 20.47 12.49 -27.03
N ALA A 328 19.33 11.81 -27.06
CA ALA A 328 19.00 10.82 -28.09
C ALA A 328 19.02 11.35 -29.53
N ASP A 329 18.98 12.67 -29.70
CA ASP A 329 19.11 13.34 -31.01
C ASP A 329 20.54 13.32 -31.54
N GLY A 330 21.54 13.00 -30.76
CA GLY A 330 22.97 12.98 -31.12
C GLY A 330 23.56 14.37 -31.36
N LEU A 331 22.81 15.42 -31.12
CA LEU A 331 23.15 16.81 -31.45
C LEU A 331 23.17 17.72 -30.21
N THR A 332 22.30 17.51 -29.27
CA THR A 332 22.17 18.31 -28.02
C THR A 332 23.13 17.78 -26.96
N PRO A 333 24.27 18.46 -26.68
CA PRO A 333 25.24 17.97 -25.71
C PRO A 333 24.71 18.02 -24.29
N LEU A 334 25.06 17.04 -23.48
CA LEU A 334 24.82 17.05 -22.04
C LEU A 334 25.87 17.95 -21.36
N SER A 335 25.40 18.69 -20.35
CA SER A 335 26.25 19.54 -19.52
C SER A 335 26.12 19.21 -18.04
N ASN A 336 27.10 19.63 -17.24
CA ASN A 336 27.06 19.63 -15.79
C ASN A 336 26.63 20.99 -15.23
N ALA A 337 26.48 21.09 -13.91
CA ALA A 337 26.04 22.32 -13.23
C ALA A 337 26.95 23.54 -13.46
N ALA A 338 28.21 23.36 -13.86
CA ALA A 338 29.14 24.44 -14.21
C ALA A 338 29.08 24.82 -15.71
N GLY A 339 28.18 24.22 -16.48
CA GLY A 339 28.06 24.40 -17.94
C GLY A 339 29.13 23.67 -18.75
N GLY A 340 29.99 22.87 -18.11
CA GLY A 340 30.96 22.02 -18.79
C GLY A 340 30.29 20.82 -19.45
N LEU A 341 30.75 20.46 -20.67
CA LEU A 341 30.23 19.29 -21.37
C LEU A 341 30.56 17.99 -20.64
N ILE A 342 29.62 17.04 -20.68
CA ILE A 342 29.84 15.68 -20.18
C ILE A 342 30.64 14.92 -21.24
N PRO A 343 31.86 14.44 -20.92
CA PRO A 343 32.70 13.76 -21.91
C PRO A 343 32.08 12.44 -22.39
N ASP A 344 32.38 12.03 -23.60
CA ASP A 344 32.01 10.69 -24.09
C ASP A 344 32.77 9.63 -23.31
N ILE A 345 32.04 8.86 -22.50
CA ILE A 345 32.53 7.71 -21.72
C ILE A 345 32.30 6.38 -22.44
N THR A 346 31.65 6.41 -23.62
CA THR A 346 31.28 5.20 -24.39
C THR A 346 32.40 4.58 -25.19
N GLN A 347 33.56 5.20 -25.21
CA GLN A 347 34.70 4.79 -26.08
C GLN A 347 34.29 4.71 -27.55
N GLY A 348 33.60 5.77 -28.05
CA GLY A 348 33.13 5.83 -29.43
C GLY A 348 31.88 4.95 -29.69
N GLY A 349 31.03 4.77 -28.70
CA GLY A 349 29.77 4.02 -28.84
C GLY A 349 29.89 2.52 -28.63
N THR A 350 31.06 2.04 -28.15
CA THR A 350 31.27 0.61 -27.88
C THR A 350 30.72 0.16 -26.52
N LEU A 351 30.64 1.07 -25.54
CA LEU A 351 30.09 0.81 -24.21
C LEU A 351 28.70 1.39 -24.11
N LEU A 352 27.83 0.67 -23.41
CA LEU A 352 26.43 1.08 -23.17
C LEU A 352 26.35 2.10 -22.04
N ILE A 353 25.52 3.12 -22.22
CA ILE A 353 25.27 4.13 -21.20
C ILE A 353 24.01 3.77 -20.41
N GLY A 354 24.09 3.94 -19.10
CA GLY A 354 22.96 3.99 -18.19
C GLY A 354 22.85 5.34 -17.50
N SER A 355 21.70 5.61 -16.91
CA SER A 355 21.50 6.65 -15.91
C SER A 355 21.39 6.05 -14.52
N ASP A 356 22.03 6.68 -13.54
CA ASP A 356 21.87 6.39 -12.12
C ASP A 356 21.10 7.56 -11.49
N ASP A 357 19.80 7.33 -11.30
CA ASP A 357 18.88 8.32 -10.80
C ASP A 357 18.78 8.19 -9.28
N SER A 358 19.04 9.27 -8.57
CA SER A 358 18.95 9.36 -7.13
C SER A 358 17.82 10.29 -6.71
N GLU A 359 16.95 9.80 -5.81
CA GLU A 359 15.87 10.57 -5.23
C GLU A 359 15.98 10.59 -3.71
N ALA A 360 15.67 11.73 -3.10
CA ALA A 360 15.61 11.86 -1.66
C ALA A 360 14.36 12.64 -1.25
N ILE A 361 13.53 12.03 -0.43
CA ILE A 361 12.35 12.61 0.19
C ILE A 361 12.60 12.75 1.69
N ALA A 362 12.47 13.95 2.21
CA ALA A 362 12.50 14.22 3.65
C ALA A 362 11.19 14.93 4.03
N SER A 363 10.28 14.18 4.63
CA SER A 363 8.93 14.65 5.00
C SER A 363 8.81 14.79 6.51
N GLN A 364 8.31 15.93 6.97
CA GLN A 364 7.93 16.20 8.34
C GLN A 364 6.45 16.55 8.36
N ALA A 365 5.66 15.73 9.02
CA ALA A 365 4.22 15.92 9.15
C ALA A 365 3.81 15.97 10.61
N TRP A 366 2.78 16.75 10.90
CA TRP A 366 2.08 16.74 12.17
C TRP A 366 0.62 17.10 11.96
N GLY A 367 -0.21 16.68 12.86
CA GLY A 367 -1.64 16.96 12.78
C GLY A 367 -2.38 16.71 14.07
N ALA A 368 -3.63 17.13 14.04
CA ALA A 368 -4.56 16.98 15.12
C ALA A 368 -5.95 16.64 14.59
N SER A 369 -6.59 15.70 15.23
CA SER A 369 -8.01 15.34 15.00
C SER A 369 -8.77 15.46 16.30
N LEU A 370 -9.98 16.01 16.26
CA LEU A 370 -10.86 16.15 17.40
C LEU A 370 -12.27 15.72 17.00
N GLN A 371 -12.90 14.88 17.82
CA GLN A 371 -14.23 14.37 17.59
C GLN A 371 -15.04 14.37 18.88
N LEU A 372 -16.25 14.90 18.82
CA LEU A 372 -17.28 14.71 19.83
C LEU A 372 -18.18 13.57 19.36
N ALA A 373 -18.30 12.53 20.14
CA ALA A 373 -19.17 11.40 19.88
C ALA A 373 -20.19 11.24 21.01
N GLY A 374 -21.37 10.80 20.67
CA GLY A 374 -22.43 10.61 21.66
C GLY A 374 -23.50 9.61 21.25
N ILE A 375 -24.04 8.95 22.25
CA ILE A 375 -25.21 8.07 22.13
C ILE A 375 -26.36 8.73 22.86
N HIS A 376 -27.39 9.08 22.14
CA HIS A 376 -28.55 9.79 22.67
C HIS A 376 -29.85 9.03 22.32
N SER A 377 -30.90 9.37 23.00
CA SER A 377 -32.25 8.98 22.61
C SER A 377 -32.90 10.15 21.90
N PHE A 378 -33.35 9.94 20.65
CA PHE A 378 -34.13 10.90 19.90
C PHE A 378 -35.52 10.32 19.60
N PHE A 379 -36.59 10.94 20.14
CA PHE A 379 -37.95 10.39 20.09
C PHE A 379 -38.03 8.91 20.56
N ASP A 380 -37.43 8.59 21.70
CA ASP A 380 -37.29 7.22 22.27
C ASP A 380 -36.63 6.20 21.34
N ARG A 381 -35.78 6.68 20.37
CA ARG A 381 -35.01 5.87 19.45
C ARG A 381 -33.51 6.06 19.73
N GLY A 382 -32.75 4.97 19.59
CA GLY A 382 -31.29 5.05 19.67
C GLY A 382 -30.74 5.96 18.57
N ASN A 383 -29.83 6.82 18.94
CA ASN A 383 -29.15 7.74 18.02
C ASN A 383 -27.67 7.80 18.38
N GLU A 384 -26.82 7.56 17.41
CA GLU A 384 -25.36 7.59 17.52
C GLU A 384 -24.83 8.72 16.64
N PHE A 385 -24.26 9.74 17.27
CA PHE A 385 -23.82 10.96 16.60
C PHE A 385 -22.32 11.18 16.80
N ALA A 386 -21.63 11.64 15.76
CA ALA A 386 -20.32 12.21 15.87
C ALA A 386 -20.11 13.44 14.98
N ALA A 387 -19.37 14.41 15.49
CA ALA A 387 -18.92 15.56 14.71
C ALA A 387 -17.47 15.86 15.07
N GLY A 388 -16.67 16.24 14.07
CA GLY A 388 -15.26 16.46 14.32
C GLY A 388 -14.58 17.32 13.27
N ALA A 389 -13.33 17.65 13.59
CA ALA A 389 -12.43 18.39 12.73
C ALA A 389 -11.06 17.69 12.67
N THR A 390 -10.42 17.78 11.52
CA THR A 390 -9.06 17.29 11.31
C THR A 390 -8.20 18.39 10.72
N PHE A 391 -6.96 18.44 11.14
CA PHE A 391 -5.93 19.30 10.58
C PHE A 391 -4.64 18.51 10.44
N ASP A 392 -4.11 18.47 9.22
CA ASP A 392 -2.83 17.85 8.90
C ASP A 392 -1.97 18.84 8.14
N THR A 393 -0.69 18.87 8.44
CA THR A 393 0.28 19.66 7.67
C THR A 393 1.56 18.86 7.48
N SER A 394 2.16 19.02 6.31
CA SER A 394 3.47 18.44 6.01
C SER A 394 4.36 19.45 5.31
N GLN A 395 5.65 19.29 5.54
CA GLN A 395 6.71 19.93 4.79
C GLN A 395 7.60 18.83 4.23
N THR A 396 7.68 18.75 2.91
CA THR A 396 8.50 17.76 2.21
C THR A 396 9.59 18.48 1.43
N ASN A 397 10.85 18.12 1.67
CA ASN A 397 11.97 18.46 0.81
C ASN A 397 12.19 17.30 -0.15
N PHE A 398 12.00 17.56 -1.44
CA PHE A 398 12.23 16.63 -2.52
C PHE A 398 13.51 17.02 -3.26
N ARG A 399 14.38 16.04 -3.52
CA ARG A 399 15.59 16.21 -4.30
C ARG A 399 15.75 15.04 -5.24
N MET A 400 16.18 15.34 -6.45
CA MET A 400 16.50 14.36 -7.45
C MET A 400 17.67 14.81 -8.31
N ALA A 401 18.51 13.85 -8.70
CA ALA A 401 19.62 14.08 -9.61
C ALA A 401 19.94 12.81 -10.42
N THR A 402 20.36 13.01 -11.66
CA THR A 402 20.80 11.96 -12.59
C THR A 402 22.31 12.03 -12.77
N GLN A 403 22.99 10.87 -12.67
CA GLN A 403 24.36 10.69 -13.10
C GLN A 403 24.40 9.78 -14.32
N VAL A 404 25.30 10.03 -15.24
CA VAL A 404 25.59 9.07 -16.29
C VAL A 404 26.50 7.96 -15.75
N GLY A 405 26.34 6.77 -16.26
CA GLY A 405 27.16 5.62 -15.90
C GLY A 405 27.29 4.65 -17.06
N LEU A 406 28.12 3.65 -16.90
CA LEU A 406 28.27 2.56 -17.84
C LEU A 406 27.44 1.37 -17.39
N LEU A 407 26.67 0.80 -18.31
CA LEU A 407 25.91 -0.42 -18.05
C LEU A 407 26.84 -1.62 -18.25
N ASN A 408 26.99 -2.44 -17.21
CA ASN A 408 27.82 -3.65 -17.27
C ASN A 408 27.02 -4.85 -17.85
N SER A 409 27.67 -6.00 -17.97
CA SER A 409 27.05 -7.23 -18.50
C SER A 409 25.94 -7.82 -17.62
N GLU A 410 25.84 -7.41 -16.37
CA GLU A 410 24.78 -7.79 -15.43
C GLU A 410 23.61 -6.79 -15.43
N LEU A 411 23.62 -5.83 -16.35
CA LEU A 411 22.66 -4.74 -16.48
C LEU A 411 22.63 -3.78 -15.28
N ILE A 412 23.76 -3.66 -14.58
CA ILE A 412 23.94 -2.72 -13.47
C ILE A 412 24.66 -1.48 -13.97
N VAL A 413 24.10 -0.31 -13.67
CA VAL A 413 24.71 0.98 -13.96
C VAL A 413 25.82 1.27 -12.96
N LEU A 414 27.04 1.38 -13.46
CA LEU A 414 28.22 1.79 -12.71
C LEU A 414 28.36 3.31 -12.84
N PRO A 415 28.08 4.09 -11.77
CA PRO A 415 28.07 5.55 -11.85
C PRO A 415 29.48 6.08 -12.15
N SER A 416 29.56 7.08 -13.02
CA SER A 416 30.83 7.73 -13.40
C SER A 416 31.20 8.92 -12.51
N GLY A 417 30.28 9.36 -11.65
CA GLY A 417 30.41 10.62 -10.90
C GLY A 417 30.06 11.87 -11.71
N LEU A 418 29.66 11.71 -12.98
CA LEU A 418 29.30 12.80 -13.88
C LEU A 418 27.80 13.10 -13.78
N SER A 419 27.44 14.11 -12.99
CA SER A 419 26.04 14.54 -12.86
C SER A 419 25.60 15.37 -14.04
N VAL A 420 24.39 15.08 -14.52
CA VAL A 420 23.77 15.80 -15.62
C VAL A 420 23.00 17.00 -15.10
N ASP A 421 23.22 18.16 -15.71
CA ASP A 421 22.47 19.39 -15.46
C ASP A 421 22.37 20.15 -16.79
N THR A 422 21.40 19.76 -17.62
CA THR A 422 21.18 20.41 -18.90
C THR A 422 20.26 21.61 -18.73
N PRO A 423 20.51 22.76 -19.39
CA PRO A 423 19.69 23.95 -19.23
C PRO A 423 18.21 23.73 -19.58
N GLU A 424 17.35 24.50 -18.91
CA GLU A 424 15.92 24.63 -19.29
C GLU A 424 15.82 25.05 -20.78
N GLY A 425 14.85 24.43 -21.46
CA GLY A 425 14.60 24.73 -22.89
C GLY A 425 15.18 23.70 -23.87
N THR A 426 15.90 22.69 -23.38
CA THR A 426 16.24 21.53 -24.23
C THR A 426 15.04 20.58 -24.34
N PRO A 427 14.93 19.78 -25.42
CA PRO A 427 13.81 18.85 -25.61
C PRO A 427 13.57 17.83 -24.45
N TYR A 428 14.63 17.51 -23.71
CA TYR A 428 14.58 16.60 -22.56
C TYR A 428 15.49 17.14 -21.47
N PRO A 429 15.05 18.11 -20.65
CA PRO A 429 15.88 18.66 -19.59
C PRO A 429 16.11 17.57 -18.52
N ALA A 430 17.36 17.17 -18.36
CA ALA A 430 17.80 16.30 -17.28
C ALA A 430 18.46 17.16 -16.20
N THR A 431 17.69 18.05 -15.58
CA THR A 431 18.18 18.95 -14.52
C THR A 431 17.87 18.36 -13.15
N PRO A 432 18.76 18.52 -12.16
CA PRO A 432 18.44 18.19 -10.78
C PRO A 432 17.22 18.98 -10.29
N VAL A 433 16.29 18.29 -9.63
CA VAL A 433 15.14 18.91 -8.96
C VAL A 433 15.45 19.11 -7.50
N ILE A 434 15.23 20.30 -6.98
CA ILE A 434 15.30 20.61 -5.54
C ILE A 434 14.12 21.52 -5.22
N MET A 435 13.15 20.99 -4.47
CA MET A 435 11.94 21.72 -4.16
C MET A 435 11.42 21.42 -2.74
N ASN A 436 10.60 22.32 -2.24
CA ASN A 436 9.80 22.11 -1.04
C ASN A 436 8.32 22.07 -1.41
N ALA A 437 7.61 21.07 -0.90
CA ALA A 437 6.15 21.03 -0.86
C ALA A 437 5.67 21.30 0.56
N ASN A 438 4.68 22.18 0.70
CA ASN A 438 4.03 22.53 1.96
C ASN A 438 2.54 22.25 1.82
N ASP A 439 2.08 21.17 2.45
CA ASP A 439 0.70 20.74 2.35
C ASP A 439 -0.05 21.03 3.63
N LYS A 440 -1.30 21.45 3.51
CA LYS A 440 -2.21 21.67 4.62
C LYS A 440 -3.59 21.12 4.26
N TYR A 441 -4.05 20.16 5.04
CA TYR A 441 -5.35 19.54 4.87
C TYR A 441 -6.26 19.87 6.05
N TYR A 442 -7.48 20.28 5.77
CA TYR A 442 -8.51 20.57 6.75
C TYR A 442 -9.73 19.74 6.43
N GLY A 443 -10.33 19.14 7.44
CA GLY A 443 -11.57 18.40 7.32
C GLY A 443 -12.54 18.78 8.43
N LEU A 444 -13.80 19.00 8.07
CA LEU A 444 -14.91 19.07 9.01
C LEU A 444 -15.89 17.95 8.66
N PHE A 445 -16.33 17.19 9.62
CA PHE A 445 -17.23 16.06 9.38
C PHE A 445 -18.30 15.94 10.44
N VAL A 446 -19.40 15.33 10.01
CA VAL A 446 -20.52 14.94 10.87
C VAL A 446 -21.09 13.62 10.38
N THR A 447 -21.52 12.78 11.29
CA THR A 447 -22.28 11.56 11.02
C THR A 447 -23.34 11.37 12.09
N ASP A 448 -24.45 10.85 11.68
CA ASP A 448 -25.56 10.53 12.55
C ASP A 448 -26.22 9.22 12.12
N THR A 449 -26.38 8.29 13.04
CA THR A 449 -27.04 6.99 12.82
C THR A 449 -28.23 6.88 13.75
N LEU A 450 -29.42 6.96 13.15
CA LEU A 450 -30.70 6.89 13.84
C LEU A 450 -31.32 5.50 13.70
N ASP A 451 -31.65 4.85 14.80
CA ASP A 451 -32.48 3.64 14.81
C ASP A 451 -33.95 4.04 14.56
N ALA A 452 -34.34 4.21 13.30
CA ALA A 452 -35.69 4.62 12.91
C ALA A 452 -36.75 3.63 13.39
N THR A 453 -36.42 2.33 13.44
CA THR A 453 -37.20 1.28 14.08
C THR A 453 -36.26 0.32 14.82
N ALA A 454 -36.74 -0.69 15.51
CA ALA A 454 -35.93 -1.75 16.11
C ALA A 454 -35.12 -2.55 15.05
N GLN A 455 -35.50 -2.47 13.78
CA GLN A 455 -34.89 -3.22 12.69
C GLN A 455 -34.18 -2.32 11.68
N LEU A 456 -34.59 -1.06 11.53
CA LEU A 456 -34.09 -0.12 10.53
C LEU A 456 -33.23 0.95 11.18
N SER A 457 -31.96 1.01 10.83
CA SER A 457 -31.06 2.13 11.15
C SER A 457 -30.76 2.91 9.86
N VAL A 458 -30.76 4.23 9.94
CA VAL A 458 -30.45 5.15 8.85
C VAL A 458 -29.24 6.00 9.25
N THR A 459 -28.23 6.02 8.41
CA THR A 459 -27.01 6.82 8.61
C THR A 459 -26.93 7.92 7.58
N ALA A 460 -26.69 9.15 8.03
CA ALA A 460 -26.36 10.29 7.19
C ALA A 460 -25.01 10.87 7.62
N SER A 461 -24.13 11.12 6.65
CA SER A 461 -22.79 11.64 6.92
C SER A 461 -22.43 12.71 5.91
N ALA A 462 -21.58 13.64 6.31
CA ALA A 462 -20.98 14.61 5.42
C ALA A 462 -19.58 14.99 5.89
N ARG A 463 -18.68 15.20 4.94
CA ARG A 463 -17.34 15.75 5.23
C ARG A 463 -16.99 16.83 4.21
N TYR A 464 -16.52 17.97 4.70
CA TYR A 464 -15.96 19.02 3.88
C TYR A 464 -14.45 19.02 4.00
N ASN A 465 -13.76 18.80 2.88
CA ASN A 465 -12.29 18.77 2.80
C ASN A 465 -11.77 20.03 2.12
N VAL A 466 -10.64 20.54 2.62
CA VAL A 466 -9.85 21.59 1.96
C VAL A 466 -8.40 21.13 1.94
N ALA A 467 -7.82 21.04 0.74
CA ALA A 467 -6.39 20.79 0.53
C ALA A 467 -5.73 22.06 0.00
N LYS A 468 -4.65 22.50 0.63
CA LYS A 468 -3.80 23.59 0.17
C LYS A 468 -2.39 23.03 -0.05
N ILE A 469 -1.87 23.16 -1.26
CA ILE A 469 -0.60 22.64 -1.70
C ILE A 469 0.24 23.80 -2.20
N GLY A 470 1.30 24.11 -1.46
CA GLY A 470 2.26 25.15 -1.79
C GLY A 470 3.58 24.53 -2.23
N LEU A 471 4.05 24.90 -3.42
CA LEU A 471 5.25 24.37 -4.04
C LEU A 471 6.28 25.48 -4.20
N SER A 472 7.53 25.19 -3.90
CA SER A 472 8.62 26.16 -3.96
C SER A 472 9.85 25.53 -4.59
N ASP A 473 10.21 26.02 -5.77
CA ASP A 473 11.45 25.68 -6.46
C ASP A 473 12.64 26.29 -5.73
N LEU A 474 13.65 25.50 -5.42
CA LEU A 474 14.86 25.95 -4.75
C LEU A 474 16.03 26.17 -5.73
N ARG A 475 15.83 25.93 -7.02
CA ARG A 475 16.82 26.17 -8.08
C ARG A 475 16.41 27.24 -9.07
N GLY A 476 15.13 27.47 -9.23
CA GLY A 476 14.55 28.40 -10.18
C GLY A 476 13.19 28.91 -9.73
N SER A 477 12.25 28.93 -10.65
CA SER A 477 10.86 29.33 -10.39
C SER A 477 9.82 28.49 -11.13
N ALA A 478 10.27 27.56 -11.97
CA ALA A 478 9.38 26.75 -12.83
C ALA A 478 8.45 25.82 -12.02
N LEU A 479 8.91 25.37 -10.84
CA LEU A 479 8.15 24.48 -9.96
C LEU A 479 7.40 25.25 -8.84
N ASN A 480 7.31 26.59 -8.91
CA ASN A 480 6.55 27.37 -7.93
C ASN A 480 5.05 27.27 -8.21
N GLY A 481 4.27 26.93 -7.19
CA GLY A 481 2.83 26.81 -7.31
C GLY A 481 2.06 26.95 -6.00
N ASN A 482 0.80 27.40 -6.09
CA ASN A 482 -0.11 27.42 -4.95
C ASN A 482 -1.48 26.92 -5.42
N ASN A 483 -1.84 25.72 -4.96
CA ASN A 483 -3.05 25.05 -5.37
C ASN A 483 -4.00 24.91 -4.20
N ARG A 484 -5.31 25.02 -4.46
CA ARG A 484 -6.35 24.83 -3.47
C ARG A 484 -7.48 24.01 -4.06
N PHE A 485 -7.80 22.90 -3.38
CA PHE A 485 -8.90 22.02 -3.73
C PHE A 485 -9.86 21.96 -2.55
N CYS A 486 -11.15 21.91 -2.82
CA CYS A 486 -12.15 21.74 -1.78
C CYS A 486 -13.36 20.97 -2.31
N HIS A 487 -13.94 20.13 -1.48
CA HIS A 487 -15.14 19.36 -1.85
C HIS A 487 -15.97 18.99 -0.62
N LEU A 488 -17.29 19.02 -0.78
CA LEU A 488 -18.23 18.45 0.17
C LEU A 488 -18.57 17.02 -0.25
N ASN A 489 -18.33 16.07 0.64
CA ASN A 489 -18.52 14.64 0.41
C ASN A 489 -19.67 14.12 1.28
N PRO A 490 -20.91 14.06 0.77
CA PRO A 490 -22.04 13.48 1.49
C PRO A 490 -22.07 11.96 1.37
N ALA A 491 -22.67 11.31 2.38
CA ALA A 491 -23.09 9.92 2.31
C ALA A 491 -24.42 9.71 3.02
N ILE A 492 -25.19 8.75 2.53
CA ILE A 492 -26.43 8.30 3.12
C ILE A 492 -26.55 6.79 2.95
N GLY A 493 -27.08 6.12 3.96
CA GLY A 493 -27.31 4.70 3.86
C GLY A 493 -28.30 4.20 4.91
N ALA A 494 -28.69 2.96 4.77
CA ALA A 494 -29.58 2.29 5.69
C ALA A 494 -29.14 0.83 5.90
N THR A 495 -29.39 0.33 7.09
CA THR A 495 -29.28 -1.09 7.42
C THR A 495 -30.61 -1.60 7.94
N TYR A 496 -30.96 -2.84 7.58
CA TYR A 496 -32.20 -3.48 8.00
C TYR A 496 -31.90 -4.87 8.57
N LYS A 497 -32.20 -5.08 9.84
CA LYS A 497 -32.09 -6.37 10.50
C LYS A 497 -33.24 -7.28 10.05
N ILE A 498 -32.95 -8.14 9.07
CA ILE A 498 -33.92 -9.12 8.50
C ILE A 498 -34.21 -10.19 9.56
N SER A 499 -33.20 -10.57 10.31
CA SER A 499 -33.29 -11.48 11.46
C SER A 499 -32.20 -11.07 12.48
N PRO A 500 -32.19 -11.64 13.69
CA PRO A 500 -31.13 -11.35 14.68
C PRO A 500 -29.69 -11.58 14.15
N ASN A 501 -29.54 -12.43 13.15
CA ASN A 501 -28.24 -12.87 12.63
C ASN A 501 -28.01 -12.45 11.18
N VAL A 502 -28.91 -11.70 10.54
CA VAL A 502 -28.81 -11.30 9.14
C VAL A 502 -29.24 -9.86 8.97
N THR A 503 -28.35 -9.04 8.44
CA THR A 503 -28.55 -7.62 8.17
C THR A 503 -28.34 -7.32 6.69
N GLY A 504 -29.30 -6.63 6.07
CA GLY A 504 -29.16 -6.03 4.74
C GLY A 504 -28.67 -4.60 4.85
N TYR A 505 -27.90 -4.12 3.89
CA TYR A 505 -27.45 -2.73 3.81
C TYR A 505 -27.54 -2.15 2.43
N LEU A 506 -27.71 -0.82 2.38
CA LEU A 506 -27.69 0.00 1.17
C LEU A 506 -27.00 1.32 1.50
N GLY A 507 -26.03 1.72 0.68
CA GLY A 507 -25.27 2.95 0.88
C GLY A 507 -24.99 3.69 -0.43
N TYR A 508 -24.94 5.02 -0.33
CA TYR A 508 -24.44 5.91 -1.37
C TYR A 508 -23.50 6.92 -0.75
N SER A 509 -22.33 7.12 -1.36
CA SER A 509 -21.31 8.05 -0.90
C SER A 509 -20.63 8.80 -2.04
N THR A 510 -20.14 9.99 -1.71
CA THR A 510 -19.23 10.75 -2.56
C THR A 510 -17.90 10.92 -1.86
N ASN A 511 -16.80 10.70 -2.56
CA ASN A 511 -15.44 10.87 -2.06
C ASN A 511 -14.62 11.70 -3.05
N SER A 512 -13.62 12.42 -2.56
CA SER A 512 -12.77 13.27 -3.39
C SER A 512 -11.29 13.00 -3.16
N ARG A 513 -10.49 13.14 -4.22
CA ARG A 513 -9.03 13.06 -4.20
C ARG A 513 -8.44 14.34 -4.78
N ALA A 514 -7.63 15.06 -4.01
CA ALA A 514 -6.83 16.16 -4.53
C ALA A 514 -5.63 15.59 -5.31
N PRO A 515 -5.17 16.25 -6.38
CA PRO A 515 -3.88 15.95 -6.98
C PRO A 515 -2.76 16.10 -5.94
N THR A 516 -1.74 15.28 -6.06
CA THR A 516 -0.55 15.34 -5.18
C THR A 516 0.46 16.38 -5.69
N PRO A 517 1.40 16.86 -4.87
CA PRO A 517 2.52 17.68 -5.31
C PRO A 517 3.24 17.11 -6.53
N GLY A 518 3.59 15.83 -6.51
CA GLY A 518 4.28 15.15 -7.62
C GLY A 518 3.45 15.10 -8.91
N GLU A 519 2.14 14.92 -8.82
CA GLU A 519 1.26 14.95 -10.01
C GLU A 519 1.11 16.36 -10.57
N ILE A 520 1.00 17.37 -9.71
CA ILE A 520 0.87 18.78 -10.13
C ILE A 520 2.11 19.19 -10.91
N GLU A 521 3.29 18.94 -10.37
CA GLU A 521 4.56 19.32 -10.99
C GLU A 521 4.87 18.54 -12.27
N CYS A 522 4.23 17.41 -12.49
CA CYS A 522 4.42 16.56 -13.65
C CYS A 522 3.15 16.48 -14.51
N SER A 523 2.51 17.59 -14.79
CA SER A 523 1.23 17.61 -15.52
C SER A 523 1.24 18.42 -16.83
N ASP A 524 2.41 18.92 -17.29
CA ASP A 524 2.55 19.58 -18.57
C ASP A 524 2.93 18.58 -19.70
N PRO A 525 2.05 18.32 -20.67
CA PRO A 525 2.36 17.42 -21.79
C PRO A 525 3.49 17.94 -22.69
N LEU A 526 3.79 19.23 -22.66
CA LEU A 526 4.88 19.83 -23.42
C LEU A 526 6.24 19.72 -22.72
N LYS A 527 6.21 19.44 -21.41
CA LYS A 527 7.40 19.25 -20.56
C LYS A 527 7.26 17.98 -19.74
N PRO A 528 7.28 16.80 -20.37
CA PRO A 528 7.12 15.53 -19.64
C PRO A 528 8.27 15.32 -18.65
N CYS A 529 7.93 14.81 -17.48
CA CYS A 529 8.89 14.43 -16.45
C CYS A 529 9.55 13.09 -16.77
N LEU A 530 10.76 12.88 -16.24
CA LEU A 530 11.33 11.55 -16.15
C LEU A 530 10.62 10.79 -15.01
N LEU A 531 9.64 9.94 -15.32
CA LEU A 531 8.89 9.14 -14.33
C LEU A 531 9.64 7.84 -14.00
N PRO A 532 9.66 7.43 -12.72
CA PRO A 532 9.10 8.06 -11.52
C PRO A 532 9.99 9.11 -10.85
N SER A 533 11.11 9.45 -11.44
CA SER A 533 12.25 10.03 -10.77
C SER A 533 12.55 11.51 -11.07
N SER A 534 11.82 12.22 -11.93
CA SER A 534 12.03 13.67 -12.10
C SER A 534 10.74 14.46 -12.26
N LEU A 535 10.82 15.74 -11.88
CA LEU A 535 9.76 16.71 -12.02
C LEU A 535 10.27 17.83 -12.93
N ALA A 536 9.50 18.22 -13.93
CA ALA A 536 9.86 19.31 -14.84
C ALA A 536 8.60 19.97 -15.42
N GLY A 537 8.36 21.22 -15.12
CA GLY A 537 7.39 22.04 -15.82
C GLY A 537 6.37 22.78 -14.97
N ASP A 538 5.83 23.86 -15.56
CA ASP A 538 4.69 24.59 -14.99
C ASP A 538 3.44 23.72 -15.05
N PRO A 539 2.65 23.65 -13.96
CA PRO A 539 1.49 22.78 -13.87
C PRO A 539 0.35 23.31 -14.76
N PRO A 540 -0.18 22.52 -15.70
CA PRO A 540 -1.57 22.70 -16.12
C PRO A 540 -2.50 22.38 -14.95
N ASN A 541 -3.66 23.04 -14.90
CA ASN A 541 -4.62 22.90 -13.81
C ASN A 541 -5.24 21.51 -13.75
N LEU A 542 -4.64 20.58 -12.99
CA LEU A 542 -5.26 19.31 -12.67
C LEU A 542 -6.52 19.53 -11.82
N ARG A 543 -7.57 18.83 -12.16
CA ARG A 543 -8.82 18.79 -11.38
C ARG A 543 -8.78 17.65 -10.38
N GLN A 544 -9.42 17.86 -9.23
CA GLN A 544 -9.58 16.79 -8.24
C GLN A 544 -10.50 15.69 -8.79
N VAL A 545 -10.20 14.44 -8.42
CA VAL A 545 -11.02 13.28 -8.75
C VAL A 545 -12.22 13.22 -7.82
N ILE A 546 -13.41 13.02 -8.37
CA ILE A 546 -14.66 12.83 -7.60
C ILE A 546 -15.23 11.45 -7.89
N ALA A 547 -15.34 10.62 -6.86
CA ALA A 547 -15.90 9.29 -6.94
C ALA A 547 -17.30 9.24 -6.31
N HIS A 548 -18.26 8.65 -7.03
CA HIS A 548 -19.61 8.37 -6.56
C HIS A 548 -19.77 6.85 -6.45
N THR A 549 -20.04 6.37 -5.25
CA THR A 549 -20.18 4.94 -4.95
C THR A 549 -21.61 4.64 -4.49
N ALA A 550 -22.22 3.63 -5.09
CA ALA A 550 -23.43 2.99 -4.59
C ALA A 550 -23.13 1.52 -4.30
N GLU A 551 -23.58 1.03 -3.15
CA GLU A 551 -23.40 -0.35 -2.77
C GLU A 551 -24.60 -0.90 -2.01
N ALA A 552 -24.85 -2.20 -2.15
CA ALA A 552 -25.90 -2.92 -1.43
C ALA A 552 -25.44 -4.35 -1.14
N GLY A 553 -25.84 -4.90 -0.01
CA GLY A 553 -25.47 -6.26 0.32
C GLY A 553 -26.18 -6.81 1.55
N LEU A 554 -25.79 -8.01 1.88
CA LEU A 554 -26.21 -8.76 3.06
C LEU A 554 -24.97 -9.18 3.85
N ARG A 555 -25.07 -9.20 5.15
CA ARG A 555 -24.11 -9.80 6.05
C ARG A 555 -24.81 -10.63 7.10
N GLY A 556 -24.13 -11.63 7.60
CA GLY A 556 -24.69 -12.46 8.66
C GLY A 556 -23.60 -13.08 9.52
N HIS A 557 -24.00 -13.38 10.76
CA HIS A 557 -23.14 -14.07 11.71
C HIS A 557 -23.96 -15.06 12.52
N ALA A 558 -23.34 -16.14 12.96
CA ALA A 558 -23.92 -17.10 13.88
C ALA A 558 -22.84 -17.58 14.84
N GLN A 559 -23.16 -17.65 16.10
CA GLN A 559 -22.26 -18.16 17.13
C GLN A 559 -23.02 -19.18 18.00
N SER A 560 -22.41 -20.35 18.19
CA SER A 560 -22.93 -21.36 19.09
C SER A 560 -22.29 -21.18 20.47
N ALA A 561 -23.06 -20.75 21.45
CA ALA A 561 -22.59 -20.62 22.83
C ALA A 561 -22.12 -21.96 23.43
N ALA A 562 -22.71 -23.09 22.98
CA ALA A 562 -22.39 -24.43 23.52
C ALA A 562 -21.06 -24.98 22.96
N THR A 563 -20.67 -24.60 21.76
CA THR A 563 -19.51 -25.17 21.05
C THR A 563 -18.44 -24.16 20.69
N GLY A 564 -18.65 -22.87 20.96
CA GLY A 564 -17.75 -21.78 20.57
C GLY A 564 -17.62 -21.56 19.06
N LYS A 565 -18.34 -22.33 18.22
CA LYS A 565 -18.26 -22.23 16.75
C LYS A 565 -18.83 -20.90 16.28
N ARG A 566 -18.11 -20.26 15.37
CA ARG A 566 -18.48 -18.98 14.77
C ARG A 566 -18.55 -19.09 13.25
N LEU A 567 -19.58 -18.54 12.68
CA LEU A 567 -19.75 -18.37 11.23
C LEU A 567 -20.03 -16.91 10.95
N SER A 568 -19.29 -16.31 10.05
CA SER A 568 -19.60 -15.00 9.48
C SER A 568 -19.56 -15.05 7.96
N TRP A 569 -20.43 -14.30 7.32
CA TRP A 569 -20.49 -14.20 5.87
C TRP A 569 -20.97 -12.83 5.42
N ASN A 570 -20.59 -12.44 4.22
CA ASN A 570 -21.10 -11.26 3.54
C ASN A 570 -21.27 -11.53 2.04
N ALA A 571 -22.18 -10.81 1.42
CA ALA A 571 -22.37 -10.78 -0.02
C ALA A 571 -22.88 -9.40 -0.42
N GLY A 572 -22.21 -8.73 -1.37
CA GLY A 572 -22.59 -7.38 -1.76
C GLY A 572 -22.20 -7.06 -3.19
N ALA A 573 -22.90 -6.09 -3.76
CA ALA A 573 -22.61 -5.51 -5.06
C ALA A 573 -22.32 -4.02 -4.91
N PHE A 574 -21.41 -3.51 -5.74
CA PHE A 574 -21.05 -2.10 -5.73
C PHE A 574 -20.88 -1.54 -7.15
N THR A 575 -20.97 -0.24 -7.27
CA THR A 575 -20.56 0.52 -8.44
C THR A 575 -19.98 1.84 -8.01
N THR A 576 -18.77 2.15 -8.48
CA THR A 576 -18.10 3.43 -8.27
C THR A 576 -17.78 4.05 -9.62
N THR A 577 -18.18 5.30 -9.84
CA THR A 577 -17.79 6.09 -11.00
C THR A 577 -16.93 7.25 -10.54
N SER A 578 -15.67 7.27 -11.03
CA SER A 578 -14.74 8.38 -10.82
C SER A 578 -14.83 9.34 -12.00
N LYS A 579 -14.97 10.64 -11.71
CA LYS A 579 -14.89 11.73 -12.68
C LYS A 579 -13.55 12.42 -12.55
N ASP A 580 -13.01 12.88 -13.67
CA ASP A 580 -11.71 13.55 -13.75
C ASP A 580 -10.59 12.69 -13.14
N ASP A 581 -10.63 11.37 -13.39
CA ASP A 581 -9.61 10.44 -12.89
C ASP A 581 -8.23 10.85 -13.42
N ILE A 582 -7.17 10.69 -12.62
CA ILE A 582 -5.82 11.14 -12.98
C ILE A 582 -4.99 9.91 -13.34
N PHE A 583 -4.31 9.97 -14.49
CA PHE A 583 -3.44 8.92 -14.96
C PHE A 583 -2.08 9.46 -15.37
N GLY A 584 -1.03 8.67 -15.13
CA GLY A 584 0.29 8.89 -15.71
C GLY A 584 0.34 8.37 -17.15
N ILE A 585 0.81 9.20 -18.05
CA ILE A 585 0.92 8.93 -19.48
C ILE A 585 2.39 8.94 -19.85
N SER A 586 2.88 7.82 -20.38
CA SER A 586 4.24 7.69 -20.86
C SER A 586 4.41 8.41 -22.20
N THR A 587 5.46 9.19 -22.37
CA THR A 587 5.82 9.83 -23.65
C THR A 587 7.05 9.19 -24.27
N SER A 588 7.86 8.50 -23.46
CA SER A 588 9.04 7.75 -23.88
C SER A 588 9.35 6.68 -22.83
N LEU A 589 10.47 5.97 -22.97
CA LEU A 589 10.93 4.97 -22.01
C LEU A 589 11.04 5.47 -20.56
N SER A 590 11.40 6.74 -20.39
CA SER A 590 11.72 7.32 -19.08
C SER A 590 10.97 8.61 -18.78
N ALA A 591 10.08 9.08 -19.69
CA ALA A 591 9.37 10.34 -19.49
C ALA A 591 7.85 10.19 -19.64
N GLY A 592 7.13 11.01 -18.90
CA GLY A 592 5.66 11.03 -18.92
C GLY A 592 5.10 12.24 -18.20
N PHE A 593 3.78 12.31 -18.12
CA PHE A 593 3.06 13.38 -17.42
C PHE A 593 1.73 12.87 -16.88
N PHE A 594 1.13 13.62 -15.96
CA PHE A 594 -0.21 13.30 -15.43
C PHE A 594 -1.27 14.17 -16.07
N GLN A 595 -2.42 13.57 -16.37
CA GLN A 595 -3.59 14.32 -16.82
C GLN A 595 -4.90 13.71 -16.32
N ASN A 596 -5.95 14.53 -16.31
CA ASN A 596 -7.31 14.04 -16.10
C ASN A 596 -7.82 13.34 -17.36
N ILE A 597 -8.22 12.09 -17.26
CA ILE A 597 -8.64 11.23 -18.38
C ILE A 597 -10.17 11.11 -18.54
N GLY A 598 -10.94 11.99 -17.92
CA GLY A 598 -12.40 11.89 -17.93
C GLY A 598 -12.93 10.94 -16.90
N SER A 599 -13.76 9.96 -17.27
CA SER A 599 -14.43 9.07 -16.30
C SER A 599 -13.96 7.64 -16.41
N THR A 600 -13.83 6.99 -15.25
CA THR A 600 -13.67 5.54 -15.10
C THR A 600 -14.79 4.96 -14.26
N ARG A 601 -15.08 3.68 -14.39
CA ARG A 601 -16.07 2.98 -13.56
C ARG A 601 -15.53 1.65 -13.08
N ARG A 602 -15.72 1.37 -11.81
CA ARG A 602 -15.45 0.09 -11.16
C ARG A 602 -16.76 -0.43 -10.60
N ARG A 603 -17.19 -1.62 -11.01
CA ARG A 603 -18.38 -2.30 -10.49
C ARG A 603 -18.10 -3.75 -10.24
N GLY A 604 -18.81 -4.34 -9.30
CA GLY A 604 -18.53 -5.72 -8.97
C GLY A 604 -19.48 -6.33 -7.96
N PHE A 605 -19.14 -7.57 -7.65
CA PHE A 605 -19.77 -8.39 -6.64
C PHE A 605 -18.68 -8.95 -5.72
N GLU A 606 -18.94 -8.97 -4.43
CA GLU A 606 -18.06 -9.51 -3.39
C GLU A 606 -18.82 -10.48 -2.52
N SER A 607 -18.20 -11.58 -2.14
CA SER A 607 -18.73 -12.48 -1.13
C SER A 607 -17.62 -13.06 -0.28
N GLY A 608 -17.89 -13.20 1.01
CA GLY A 608 -16.97 -13.74 1.99
C GLY A 608 -17.67 -14.70 2.93
N LEU A 609 -16.95 -15.72 3.38
CA LEU A 609 -17.37 -16.67 4.40
C LEU A 609 -16.18 -17.00 5.27
N ASN A 610 -16.37 -16.91 6.59
CA ASN A 610 -15.39 -17.35 7.58
C ASN A 610 -16.11 -18.26 8.59
N TYR A 611 -15.55 -19.44 8.79
CA TYR A 611 -16.01 -20.40 9.79
C TYR A 611 -14.86 -20.77 10.71
N ASP A 612 -15.04 -20.53 12.00
CA ASP A 612 -14.12 -20.95 13.07
C ASP A 612 -14.84 -21.90 14.03
N GLY A 613 -14.38 -23.14 14.06
CA GLY A 613 -14.97 -24.16 14.93
C GLY A 613 -14.16 -25.45 14.88
N GLU A 614 -13.66 -25.92 16.00
CA GLU A 614 -12.91 -27.17 16.04
C GLU A 614 -13.69 -28.35 15.47
N PRO A 615 -13.03 -29.21 14.65
CA PRO A 615 -11.60 -29.16 14.31
C PRO A 615 -11.26 -28.30 13.08
N TRP A 616 -12.21 -27.59 12.47
CA TRP A 616 -12.05 -26.84 11.24
C TRP A 616 -12.07 -25.33 11.44
N SER A 617 -11.17 -24.62 10.76
CA SER A 617 -11.31 -23.19 10.46
C SER A 617 -11.21 -23.01 8.94
N VAL A 618 -12.20 -22.35 8.33
CA VAL A 618 -12.30 -22.25 6.87
C VAL A 618 -12.62 -20.81 6.50
N TYR A 619 -11.98 -20.30 5.46
CA TYR A 619 -12.40 -19.07 4.82
C TYR A 619 -12.54 -19.22 3.30
N ALA A 620 -13.46 -18.49 2.72
CA ALA A 620 -13.65 -18.37 1.28
C ALA A 620 -14.00 -16.93 0.95
N GLN A 621 -13.24 -16.31 0.03
CA GLN A 621 -13.47 -14.96 -0.44
C GLN A 621 -13.53 -14.96 -1.96
N TYR A 622 -14.57 -14.41 -2.53
CA TYR A 622 -14.72 -14.26 -3.98
C TYR A 622 -15.00 -12.81 -4.33
N SER A 623 -14.39 -12.34 -5.40
CA SER A 623 -14.70 -11.04 -5.99
C SER A 623 -14.74 -11.09 -7.52
N PHE A 624 -15.72 -10.38 -8.06
CA PHE A 624 -15.81 -10.03 -9.47
C PHE A 624 -15.70 -8.51 -9.59
N ILE A 625 -14.74 -8.00 -10.37
CA ILE A 625 -14.49 -6.56 -10.57
C ILE A 625 -14.42 -6.26 -12.06
N ASP A 626 -15.34 -5.44 -12.55
CA ASP A 626 -15.34 -4.89 -13.91
C ASP A 626 -14.96 -3.41 -13.85
N ALA A 627 -13.66 -3.14 -14.06
CA ALA A 627 -13.07 -1.80 -14.04
C ALA A 627 -12.81 -1.32 -15.47
N THR A 628 -13.46 -0.22 -15.90
CA THR A 628 -13.48 0.20 -17.31
C THR A 628 -13.37 1.71 -17.46
N PHE A 629 -12.76 2.13 -18.56
CA PHE A 629 -12.85 3.50 -19.06
C PHE A 629 -14.29 3.82 -19.50
N ARG A 630 -14.73 5.05 -19.27
CA ARG A 630 -16.06 5.55 -19.66
C ARG A 630 -15.98 6.71 -20.67
N SER A 631 -14.80 7.25 -20.85
CA SER A 631 -14.49 8.29 -21.83
C SER A 631 -13.54 7.74 -22.87
N ALA A 632 -13.71 8.15 -24.13
CA ALA A 632 -12.71 7.91 -25.15
C ALA A 632 -11.51 8.83 -24.91
N LEU A 633 -10.30 8.30 -25.08
CA LEU A 633 -9.07 9.06 -24.92
C LEU A 633 -7.95 8.46 -25.77
N THR A 634 -6.97 9.28 -26.08
CA THR A 634 -5.74 8.87 -26.74
C THR A 634 -4.62 8.90 -25.72
N LEU A 635 -3.89 7.80 -25.60
CA LEU A 635 -2.75 7.66 -24.71
C LEU A 635 -1.50 7.33 -25.51
N ARG A 636 -0.40 7.96 -25.16
CA ARG A 636 0.88 7.62 -25.75
C ARG A 636 1.40 6.31 -25.17
N SER A 637 1.71 5.36 -26.04
CA SER A 637 2.28 4.05 -25.66
C SER A 637 3.12 3.50 -26.82
N PRO A 638 4.29 4.08 -27.08
CA PRO A 638 5.09 3.77 -28.28
C PRO A 638 5.64 2.34 -28.28
N SER A 639 5.72 1.69 -27.13
CA SER A 639 6.12 0.27 -27.04
C SER A 639 4.95 -0.70 -27.24
N ASN A 640 3.71 -0.23 -27.39
CA ASN A 640 2.57 -1.08 -27.69
C ASN A 640 2.53 -1.44 -29.16
N PRO A 641 2.48 -2.70 -29.58
CA PRO A 641 2.46 -3.10 -31.00
C PRO A 641 1.28 -2.54 -31.80
N PHE A 642 0.21 -2.11 -31.14
CA PHE A 642 -0.99 -1.55 -31.78
C PHE A 642 -1.05 -0.02 -31.74
N HIS A 643 0.09 0.64 -31.48
CA HIS A 643 0.17 2.10 -31.58
C HIS A 643 0.03 2.60 -33.03
N ASP A 644 -0.48 3.80 -33.21
CA ASP A 644 -0.52 4.50 -34.51
C ASP A 644 0.87 5.09 -34.89
N LEU A 645 0.93 5.79 -36.01
CA LEU A 645 2.17 6.41 -36.51
C LEU A 645 2.76 7.44 -35.54
N ASN A 646 1.97 7.97 -34.62
CA ASN A 646 2.43 8.91 -33.59
C ASN A 646 2.92 8.19 -32.32
N GLY A 647 2.77 6.87 -32.21
CA GLY A 647 3.04 6.09 -31.01
C GLY A 647 1.87 6.13 -30.01
N ASP A 648 0.66 6.38 -30.47
CA ASP A 648 -0.53 6.54 -29.64
C ASP A 648 -1.45 5.32 -29.76
N ILE A 649 -2.11 4.97 -28.65
CA ILE A 649 -3.20 3.98 -28.58
C ILE A 649 -4.53 4.69 -28.33
N HIS A 650 -5.60 4.15 -28.91
CA HIS A 650 -6.94 4.73 -28.80
C HIS A 650 -7.81 3.89 -27.88
N VAL A 651 -8.15 4.46 -26.72
CA VAL A 651 -9.00 3.86 -25.70
C VAL A 651 -10.45 4.25 -25.96
N ILE A 652 -11.34 3.29 -25.93
CA ILE A 652 -12.78 3.51 -26.11
C ILE A 652 -13.56 3.17 -24.82
N PRO A 653 -14.76 3.74 -24.64
CA PRO A 653 -15.61 3.41 -23.51
C PRO A 653 -15.92 1.90 -23.47
N GLY A 654 -15.57 1.27 -22.35
CA GLY A 654 -15.73 -0.18 -22.16
C GLY A 654 -14.39 -0.93 -22.08
N ASP A 655 -13.29 -0.33 -22.56
CA ASP A 655 -11.95 -0.88 -22.38
C ASP A 655 -11.63 -0.95 -20.89
N ARG A 656 -10.91 -2.00 -20.50
CA ARG A 656 -10.65 -2.32 -19.09
C ARG A 656 -9.39 -1.62 -18.60
N LEU A 657 -9.44 -1.19 -17.36
CA LEU A 657 -8.28 -0.70 -16.64
C LEU A 657 -7.24 -1.82 -16.50
N PRO A 658 -5.95 -1.51 -16.68
CA PRO A 658 -4.87 -2.50 -16.59
C PRO A 658 -4.67 -3.04 -15.17
N LEU A 659 -4.00 -4.19 -15.06
CA LEU A 659 -3.54 -4.83 -13.83
C LEU A 659 -4.65 -5.18 -12.81
N ILE A 660 -5.91 -5.21 -13.22
CA ILE A 660 -7.06 -5.56 -12.38
C ILE A 660 -7.68 -6.87 -12.88
N PRO A 661 -7.44 -8.02 -12.20
CA PRO A 661 -8.08 -9.29 -12.52
C PRO A 661 -9.59 -9.20 -12.33
N ARG A 662 -10.36 -9.78 -13.27
CA ARG A 662 -11.83 -9.71 -13.22
C ARG A 662 -12.43 -10.57 -12.14
N ASN A 663 -11.91 -11.79 -11.95
CA ASN A 663 -12.35 -12.71 -10.91
C ASN A 663 -11.17 -13.05 -10.02
N ARG A 664 -11.43 -13.10 -8.73
CA ARG A 664 -10.48 -13.54 -7.73
C ARG A 664 -11.17 -14.44 -6.72
N LEU A 665 -10.53 -15.56 -6.42
CA LEU A 665 -11.00 -16.52 -5.41
C LEU A 665 -9.86 -16.80 -4.44
N LYS A 666 -10.14 -16.70 -3.16
CA LYS A 666 -9.21 -17.01 -2.07
C LYS A 666 -9.87 -18.03 -1.15
N LEU A 667 -9.22 -19.14 -0.95
CA LEU A 667 -9.70 -20.23 -0.10
C LEU A 667 -8.62 -20.56 0.92
N GLY A 668 -9.04 -20.92 2.12
CA GLY A 668 -8.14 -21.52 3.11
C GLY A 668 -8.90 -22.38 4.07
N ALA A 669 -8.25 -23.43 4.52
CA ALA A 669 -8.78 -24.36 5.51
C ALA A 669 -7.65 -24.80 6.45
N ASP A 670 -7.92 -24.81 7.75
CA ASP A 670 -7.08 -25.39 8.77
C ASP A 670 -7.84 -26.52 9.44
N TYR A 671 -7.14 -27.61 9.73
CA TYR A 671 -7.67 -28.77 10.43
C TYR A 671 -6.79 -29.12 11.64
N ALA A 672 -7.39 -29.15 12.81
CA ALA A 672 -6.74 -29.61 14.04
C ALA A 672 -6.68 -31.14 14.01
N LEU A 673 -5.52 -31.72 13.64
CA LEU A 673 -5.26 -33.16 13.70
C LEU A 673 -5.27 -33.65 15.14
N LEU A 674 -4.70 -32.84 16.03
CA LEU A 674 -4.67 -33.01 17.47
C LEU A 674 -4.88 -31.63 18.13
N PRO A 675 -5.26 -31.54 19.39
CA PRO A 675 -5.35 -30.25 20.10
C PRO A 675 -4.05 -29.42 20.03
N SER A 676 -2.90 -30.11 19.86
CA SER A 676 -1.58 -29.49 19.77
C SER A 676 -1.01 -29.42 18.34
N TRP A 677 -1.70 -29.94 17.33
CA TRP A 677 -1.16 -30.01 15.97
C TRP A 677 -2.22 -29.71 14.92
N SER A 678 -1.97 -28.68 14.12
CA SER A 678 -2.83 -28.29 13.01
C SER A 678 -2.08 -28.33 11.67
N VAL A 679 -2.83 -28.58 10.62
CA VAL A 679 -2.38 -28.47 9.23
C VAL A 679 -3.35 -27.59 8.46
N GLY A 680 -2.85 -26.82 7.51
CA GLY A 680 -3.69 -25.95 6.72
C GLY A 680 -3.24 -25.86 5.27
N ALA A 681 -4.17 -25.46 4.42
CA ALA A 681 -3.95 -25.21 3.02
C ALA A 681 -4.58 -23.88 2.61
N SER A 682 -4.00 -23.23 1.61
CA SER A 682 -4.54 -21.99 1.04
C SER A 682 -4.44 -22.03 -0.50
N LEU A 683 -5.37 -21.32 -1.14
CA LEU A 683 -5.40 -21.11 -2.59
C LEU A 683 -5.75 -19.65 -2.86
N VAL A 684 -4.97 -19.02 -3.71
CA VAL A 684 -5.29 -17.73 -4.33
C VAL A 684 -5.35 -17.93 -5.84
N LEU A 685 -6.50 -17.62 -6.43
CA LEU A 685 -6.73 -17.68 -7.88
C LEU A 685 -7.08 -16.28 -8.38
N ALA A 686 -6.44 -15.84 -9.46
CA ALA A 686 -6.76 -14.60 -10.17
C ALA A 686 -6.85 -14.88 -11.67
N THR A 687 -7.87 -14.30 -12.34
CA THR A 687 -7.99 -14.38 -13.80
C THR A 687 -7.05 -13.40 -14.49
N ALA A 688 -6.93 -13.52 -15.81
CA ALA A 688 -6.12 -12.64 -16.64
C ALA A 688 -6.48 -11.16 -16.48
N SER A 689 -5.46 -10.29 -16.62
CA SER A 689 -5.57 -8.82 -16.62
C SER A 689 -4.82 -8.22 -17.81
N PHE A 690 -5.11 -6.96 -18.17
CA PHE A 690 -4.38 -6.28 -19.25
C PHE A 690 -3.09 -5.66 -18.73
N TYR A 691 -2.13 -5.48 -19.62
CA TYR A 691 -0.87 -4.81 -19.35
C TYR A 691 -1.09 -3.30 -19.19
N ARG A 692 -0.31 -2.65 -18.34
CA ARG A 692 -0.15 -1.19 -18.39
C ARG A 692 0.56 -0.80 -19.70
N GLY A 693 0.06 0.22 -20.38
CA GLY A 693 0.46 0.54 -21.75
C GLY A 693 -0.38 -0.16 -22.84
N ASP A 694 -1.40 -0.96 -22.44
CA ASP A 694 -2.41 -1.54 -23.34
C ASP A 694 -3.82 -1.21 -22.84
N GLU A 695 -4.06 0.04 -22.53
CA GLU A 695 -5.37 0.52 -22.09
C GLU A 695 -6.43 0.39 -23.20
N SER A 696 -6.02 0.19 -24.45
CA SER A 696 -6.89 -0.14 -25.60
C SER A 696 -7.29 -1.63 -25.68
N ASN A 697 -6.73 -2.47 -24.82
CA ASN A 697 -7.03 -3.90 -24.68
C ASN A 697 -6.87 -4.72 -25.98
N GLN A 698 -5.93 -4.36 -26.84
CA GLN A 698 -5.73 -5.02 -28.14
C GLN A 698 -4.73 -6.17 -28.09
N ASN A 699 -3.88 -6.21 -27.06
CA ASN A 699 -2.87 -7.26 -26.90
C ASN A 699 -3.40 -8.45 -26.08
N PRO A 700 -2.76 -9.63 -26.21
CA PRO A 700 -3.03 -10.75 -25.31
C PRO A 700 -2.79 -10.33 -23.86
N PRO A 701 -3.75 -10.62 -22.96
CA PRO A 701 -3.63 -10.21 -21.57
C PRO A 701 -2.53 -10.98 -20.83
N LEU A 702 -2.06 -10.42 -19.72
CA LEU A 702 -1.27 -11.11 -18.70
C LEU A 702 -2.06 -12.31 -18.20
N THR A 703 -1.45 -13.49 -18.19
CA THR A 703 -2.13 -14.73 -17.80
C THR A 703 -2.57 -14.72 -16.35
N GLY A 704 -3.73 -15.32 -16.08
CA GLY A 704 -4.17 -15.57 -14.70
C GLY A 704 -3.28 -16.61 -14.02
N HIS A 705 -3.42 -16.73 -12.70
CA HIS A 705 -2.60 -17.63 -11.88
C HIS A 705 -3.39 -18.28 -10.75
N HIS A 706 -2.81 -19.35 -10.20
CA HIS A 706 -3.34 -20.07 -9.03
C HIS A 706 -2.20 -20.51 -8.12
N VAL A 707 -2.12 -19.91 -6.94
CA VAL A 707 -1.03 -20.15 -5.99
C VAL A 707 -1.54 -20.96 -4.81
N PHE A 708 -0.95 -22.16 -4.61
CA PHE A 708 -1.24 -23.04 -3.48
C PHE A 708 -0.20 -22.86 -2.38
N GLY A 709 -0.67 -22.80 -1.13
CA GLY A 709 0.15 -22.85 0.06
C GLY A 709 -0.24 -24.00 0.98
N LEU A 710 0.74 -24.54 1.70
CA LEU A 710 0.53 -25.47 2.81
C LEU A 710 1.20 -24.92 4.07
N ARG A 711 0.62 -25.21 5.23
CA ARG A 711 1.17 -24.82 6.52
C ARG A 711 0.90 -25.88 7.58
N THR A 712 1.72 -25.86 8.62
CA THR A 712 1.52 -26.69 9.80
C THR A 712 2.02 -25.96 11.04
N SER A 713 1.35 -26.14 12.16
CA SER A 713 1.72 -25.61 13.46
C SER A 713 1.58 -26.72 14.52
N TRP A 714 2.64 -26.93 15.28
CA TRP A 714 2.72 -27.91 16.35
C TRP A 714 3.10 -27.26 17.68
N ARG A 715 2.30 -27.47 18.72
CA ARG A 715 2.48 -26.96 20.07
C ARG A 715 2.81 -28.09 21.03
N PRO A 716 4.08 -28.53 21.11
CA PRO A 716 4.50 -29.62 22.00
C PRO A 716 4.37 -29.26 23.49
N ALA A 717 4.35 -27.98 23.84
CA ALA A 717 4.14 -27.43 25.15
C ALA A 717 3.33 -26.13 25.07
N HIS A 718 2.73 -25.73 26.20
CA HIS A 718 1.89 -24.51 26.23
C HIS A 718 2.64 -23.24 25.80
N HIS A 719 3.94 -23.19 26.01
CA HIS A 719 4.79 -22.04 25.73
C HIS A 719 5.58 -22.17 24.43
N LEU A 720 5.44 -23.26 23.68
CA LEU A 720 6.27 -23.53 22.51
C LEU A 720 5.38 -23.89 21.32
N GLU A 721 5.53 -23.15 20.25
CA GLU A 721 4.96 -23.43 18.94
C GLU A 721 6.08 -23.58 17.91
N VAL A 722 6.01 -24.64 17.09
CA VAL A 722 6.87 -24.88 15.93
C VAL A 722 5.98 -24.83 14.70
N PHE A 723 6.31 -23.99 13.74
CA PHE A 723 5.52 -23.86 12.53
C PHE A 723 6.39 -24.00 11.27
N ALA A 724 5.75 -24.44 10.20
CA ALA A 724 6.35 -24.48 8.87
C ALA A 724 5.30 -24.20 7.80
N GLN A 725 5.74 -23.60 6.70
CA GLN A 725 4.89 -23.32 5.54
C GLN A 725 5.64 -23.51 4.22
N VAL A 726 4.87 -23.85 3.20
CA VAL A 726 5.31 -23.88 1.81
C VAL A 726 4.43 -22.93 1.03
N GLN A 727 5.02 -21.94 0.41
CA GLN A 727 4.33 -21.03 -0.51
C GLN A 727 4.58 -21.47 -1.95
N ASN A 728 3.59 -21.27 -2.83
CA ASN A 728 3.62 -21.70 -4.22
C ASN A 728 4.05 -23.18 -4.37
N LEU A 729 3.33 -24.07 -3.69
CA LEU A 729 3.63 -25.50 -3.61
C LEU A 729 3.84 -26.15 -4.99
N LEU A 730 3.07 -25.73 -5.99
CA LEU A 730 3.10 -26.29 -7.34
C LEU A 730 4.21 -25.68 -8.22
N ASP A 731 4.97 -24.72 -7.69
CA ASP A 731 6.02 -23.97 -8.40
C ASP A 731 5.52 -23.31 -9.69
N GLU A 732 4.31 -22.74 -9.62
CA GLU A 732 3.72 -22.03 -10.75
C GLU A 732 4.53 -20.79 -11.09
N ARG A 733 4.88 -20.61 -12.36
CA ARG A 733 5.45 -19.37 -12.87
C ARG A 733 4.32 -18.40 -13.21
N TYR A 734 4.19 -17.36 -12.44
CA TYR A 734 3.12 -16.38 -12.60
C TYR A 734 3.66 -14.96 -12.47
N SER A 735 2.87 -14.00 -12.95
CA SER A 735 3.17 -12.57 -12.82
C SER A 735 1.94 -11.83 -12.33
N THR A 736 2.15 -10.85 -11.47
CA THR A 736 1.09 -9.97 -10.95
C THR A 736 1.08 -8.62 -11.66
N VAL A 737 2.19 -8.24 -12.30
CA VAL A 737 2.35 -7.00 -13.06
C VAL A 737 2.84 -7.30 -14.47
N GLY A 738 2.26 -6.61 -15.45
CA GLY A 738 2.69 -6.58 -16.83
C GLY A 738 2.65 -5.15 -17.35
N ILE A 739 3.72 -4.72 -18.00
CA ILE A 739 3.84 -3.39 -18.62
C ILE A 739 4.42 -3.49 -20.03
N PHE A 740 4.08 -2.55 -20.91
CA PHE A 740 4.77 -2.36 -22.17
C PHE A 740 5.92 -1.37 -22.00
N SER A 741 7.12 -1.78 -22.42
CA SER A 741 8.33 -0.95 -22.41
C SER A 741 9.28 -1.41 -23.53
N ASP A 742 10.33 -0.64 -23.79
CA ASP A 742 11.33 -0.99 -24.80
C ASP A 742 12.50 -1.73 -24.14
N PRO A 743 12.78 -3.00 -24.49
CA PRO A 743 13.91 -3.74 -23.95
C PRO A 743 15.22 -3.53 -24.74
N THR A 744 15.19 -2.71 -25.82
CA THR A 744 16.35 -2.50 -26.70
C THR A 744 17.31 -1.44 -26.15
N GLY A 745 18.44 -1.26 -26.80
CA GLY A 745 19.47 -0.32 -26.32
C GLY A 745 20.37 -0.84 -25.21
N VAL A 746 20.07 -2.06 -24.70
CA VAL A 746 20.91 -2.80 -23.75
C VAL A 746 21.13 -4.23 -24.28
N ASN A 747 22.29 -4.82 -23.98
CA ASN A 747 22.60 -6.19 -24.40
C ASN A 747 22.01 -7.21 -23.43
N ALA A 748 20.68 -7.13 -23.21
CA ALA A 748 20.02 -8.03 -22.26
C ALA A 748 19.93 -9.46 -22.84
N PRO A 749 20.05 -10.50 -22.01
CA PRO A 749 19.87 -11.89 -22.44
C PRO A 749 18.50 -12.09 -23.10
N GLY A 750 18.45 -12.81 -24.21
CA GLY A 750 17.21 -13.08 -24.95
C GLY A 750 16.75 -11.98 -25.90
N ILE A 751 17.29 -10.77 -25.81
CA ILE A 751 17.04 -9.69 -26.76
C ILE A 751 18.01 -9.85 -27.94
N PRO A 752 17.53 -9.77 -29.23
CA PRO A 752 18.41 -9.92 -30.39
C PRO A 752 19.48 -8.83 -30.43
N ALA A 753 20.73 -9.24 -30.65
CA ALA A 753 21.84 -8.30 -30.70
C ALA A 753 21.63 -7.25 -31.80
N GLY A 754 21.84 -5.97 -31.47
CA GLY A 754 21.65 -4.83 -32.37
C GLY A 754 20.19 -4.54 -32.74
N ALA A 755 19.22 -5.14 -32.04
CA ALA A 755 17.83 -4.83 -32.24
C ALA A 755 17.50 -3.39 -31.80
N ASN A 756 16.56 -2.77 -32.49
CA ASN A 756 15.95 -1.50 -32.10
C ASN A 756 14.47 -1.72 -31.78
N SER A 757 13.80 -0.68 -31.29
CA SER A 757 12.38 -0.71 -30.89
C SER A 757 11.41 -1.14 -32.01
N ASN A 758 11.81 -1.10 -33.28
CA ASN A 758 10.99 -1.51 -34.42
C ASN A 758 11.34 -2.92 -34.93
N ASP A 759 12.27 -3.63 -34.31
CA ASP A 759 12.64 -4.99 -34.72
C ASP A 759 11.51 -5.95 -34.38
N PRO A 760 10.90 -6.64 -35.37
CA PRO A 760 9.76 -7.52 -35.13
C PRO A 760 10.09 -8.76 -34.28
N ARG A 761 11.35 -9.02 -33.98
CA ARG A 761 11.82 -10.10 -33.10
C ARG A 761 11.80 -9.71 -31.64
N VAL A 762 11.60 -8.42 -31.33
CA VAL A 762 11.59 -7.87 -29.98
C VAL A 762 10.17 -7.93 -29.43
N ASP A 763 10.03 -8.48 -28.24
CA ASP A 763 8.78 -8.44 -27.48
C ASP A 763 8.86 -7.35 -26.41
N HIS A 764 7.97 -6.39 -26.49
CA HIS A 764 7.93 -5.22 -25.62
C HIS A 764 7.23 -5.46 -24.26
N ARG A 765 6.79 -6.70 -24.00
CA ARG A 765 6.16 -7.04 -22.73
C ARG A 765 7.19 -7.27 -21.65
N PHE A 766 7.00 -6.58 -20.53
CA PHE A 766 7.72 -6.76 -19.29
C PHE A 766 6.80 -7.37 -18.25
N GLN A 767 7.34 -8.19 -17.36
CA GLN A 767 6.58 -8.82 -16.30
C GLN A 767 7.35 -8.79 -14.97
N SER A 768 6.62 -8.61 -13.87
CA SER A 768 7.13 -8.90 -12.54
C SER A 768 6.66 -10.29 -12.13
N LEU A 769 7.62 -11.22 -12.03
CA LEU A 769 7.34 -12.59 -11.64
C LEU A 769 7.07 -12.69 -10.14
N GLY A 770 6.06 -13.47 -9.78
CA GLY A 770 5.80 -13.87 -8.41
C GLY A 770 6.86 -14.86 -7.90
N MET A 771 6.94 -14.98 -6.58
CA MET A 771 7.90 -15.85 -5.90
C MET A 771 7.72 -17.32 -6.31
N PRO A 772 8.80 -18.05 -6.66
CA PRO A 772 8.76 -19.49 -6.90
C PRO A 772 8.45 -20.25 -5.61
N ARG A 773 8.38 -21.59 -5.67
CA ARG A 773 8.14 -22.40 -4.48
C ARG A 773 9.18 -22.09 -3.39
N ALA A 774 8.69 -21.76 -2.19
CA ALA A 774 9.50 -21.37 -1.07
C ALA A 774 9.06 -22.06 0.23
N PHE A 775 10.04 -22.36 1.09
CA PHE A 775 9.86 -23.05 2.36
C PHE A 775 10.28 -22.13 3.49
N PHE A 776 9.44 -22.00 4.50
CA PHE A 776 9.72 -21.20 5.69
C PHE A 776 9.31 -21.97 6.94
N GLY A 777 9.97 -21.70 8.06
CA GLY A 777 9.62 -22.29 9.32
C GLY A 777 10.24 -21.54 10.48
N GLY A 778 9.71 -21.77 11.68
CA GLY A 778 10.16 -21.06 12.86
C GLY A 778 9.67 -21.67 14.15
N VAL A 779 10.12 -21.03 15.21
CA VAL A 779 9.77 -21.37 16.60
C VAL A 779 9.28 -20.10 17.29
N ARG A 780 8.17 -20.22 18.01
CA ARG A 780 7.60 -19.15 18.85
C ARG A 780 7.52 -19.63 20.29
N LEU A 781 7.93 -18.75 21.18
CA LEU A 781 7.81 -18.90 22.64
C LEU A 781 6.83 -17.86 23.15
N SER A 782 5.81 -18.30 23.91
CA SER A 782 4.76 -17.43 24.48
C SER A 782 4.65 -17.65 26.00
N PHE A 783 4.68 -16.56 26.78
CA PHE A 783 4.64 -16.60 28.26
C PHE A 783 3.62 -15.62 28.81
#